data_8d38e6b2a667cbab843f35b7e6b9b447
#
_entry.id   8d38e6b2a667cbab843f35b7e6b9b447
#
_cell.length_a   1.000
_cell.length_b   1.000
_cell.length_c   1.000
_cell.angle_alpha   90.00
_cell.angle_beta   90.00
_cell.angle_gamma   90.00
#
_symmetry.space_group_name_H-M   'P 1'
#
loop_
_entity.id
_entity.type
_entity.pdbx_description
1 polymer ?
#
loop_
_entity_poly.entity_id
_entity_poly.type
_entity_poly.pdbx_seq_one_letter_code
_entity_poly.pdbx_strand_id
1 'polypeptide(L)'
;MGTLKEKFEELSAGIKASGKPAAAWFPKYTSTSLLNADNWWEALAVCEYALDTREDEKLTEGFFELIFSAFDCNVEVDLSEEEYEFWWEKVMQVCERVAVFSGAGWAQKGAQYSEARYGKRDMSYLFPCYEKAADMGWGEAEATVAYWRYMGFYCEQDKEEGERRFAALSSPEAILWGKHYRAFAEEFTGNKEKALQIRQDLLAELPEGDRLRAHVYAAMGDALDRGEGKIAEEAACYEKSLEIVPNLYSLKNLATLYFRYPELGKPKELAFEIWEKAWHAGVWSAANFLGYNYQEEEWLDLPKAIEWLEKGMLYCELYSAYELALIYLYNDDYKNVERGLMCLERCVEGDYIEGIEGLANVYFNGDLVEEDMSRVKQLLEKALELGSGNAAYRLGWMYERGFLSEEPDYVKAMEYYEKAAELDNVDGYCRAALYLANGYSGVTDAVKSREYYEKAAGMGSCFALVELSFLYENGNGVERSYEKAFELCEKAAQEGYPYAMFRIGLYLEKAVLGEAKPEEAFAWYTKAAMADENEGIFALGRCYKQGIGTEEDWDKALEWFGKGAEKNESRCLTELGLAYENGNGVEENPQKAVEYMTRAAEQDYGYAQFKMGDYYFFGCGPCLEDNKKAVEWYEKAVANEIPMAMLRMGDYYLYDYDSLNESEKAFAYFKKAAEYEWYNEGLGICYEMGIGVEDNEAEAFKYYTLAADNGNVTSMYRTGLCYYNGVGVKQNYAEAYRWFTDAAGNENIGAAYYLGKMQMYGEGCTPDPEAAVQWLLKAAEKNNDKAQFELGNAYLTGNGVEENDDIAMEWFEKAAENGNEKALKITGRRRK
;
A
#
# COMPACT_ATOMS: atom_id res chain seq x y z
N MET A 1 59.99 -12.12 -9.56
CA MET A 1 60.03 -10.88 -8.77
C MET A 1 59.58 -11.31 -7.39
N GLY A 2 60.32 -11.00 -6.30
CA GLY A 2 59.91 -11.38 -4.94
C GLY A 2 58.61 -10.67 -4.53
N THR A 3 57.86 -11.31 -3.63
CA THR A 3 56.65 -10.71 -3.06
C THR A 3 57.00 -9.43 -2.29
N LEU A 4 56.04 -8.55 -2.07
CA LEU A 4 56.23 -7.34 -1.22
C LEU A 4 56.73 -7.71 0.16
N LYS A 5 56.30 -8.83 0.72
CA LYS A 5 56.80 -9.41 1.99
C LYS A 5 58.28 -9.72 1.95
N GLU A 6 58.76 -10.39 0.91
CA GLU A 6 60.20 -10.72 0.76
C GLU A 6 61.04 -9.42 0.65
N LYS A 7 60.59 -8.42 -0.09
CA LYS A 7 61.26 -7.11 -0.19
C LYS A 7 61.29 -6.38 1.16
N PHE A 8 60.20 -6.45 1.95
CA PHE A 8 60.11 -5.84 3.27
C PHE A 8 61.10 -6.51 4.25
N GLU A 9 61.14 -7.84 4.27
CA GLU A 9 62.04 -8.64 5.15
C GLU A 9 63.52 -8.37 4.78
N GLU A 10 63.82 -8.27 3.45
CA GLU A 10 65.17 -7.97 2.97
C GLU A 10 65.60 -6.55 3.35
N LEU A 11 64.71 -5.54 3.17
CA LEU A 11 64.97 -4.16 3.54
C LEU A 11 65.11 -4.02 5.07
N SER A 12 64.25 -4.64 5.86
CA SER A 12 64.27 -4.60 7.33
C SER A 12 65.60 -5.20 7.85
N ALA A 13 66.03 -6.33 7.29
CA ALA A 13 67.34 -6.94 7.60
C ALA A 13 68.48 -6.00 7.20
N GLY A 14 68.41 -5.37 6.03
CA GLY A 14 69.45 -4.42 5.52
C GLY A 14 69.56 -3.18 6.42
N ILE A 15 68.45 -2.61 6.84
CA ILE A 15 68.39 -1.47 7.76
C ILE A 15 69.08 -1.86 9.09
N LYS A 16 68.68 -3.00 9.70
CA LYS A 16 69.26 -3.51 10.96
C LYS A 16 70.76 -3.75 10.83
N ALA A 17 71.21 -4.34 9.73
CA ALA A 17 72.63 -4.62 9.45
C ALA A 17 73.46 -3.36 9.20
N SER A 18 72.89 -2.26 8.77
CA SER A 18 73.55 -1.00 8.44
C SER A 18 74.15 -0.34 9.71
N GLY A 19 73.60 -0.55 10.87
CA GLY A 19 73.95 0.10 12.12
C GLY A 19 73.79 1.61 12.15
N LYS A 20 73.12 2.18 11.14
CA LYS A 20 72.84 3.61 11.08
C LYS A 20 71.65 3.97 11.95
N PRO A 21 71.64 5.12 12.62
CA PRO A 21 70.47 5.53 13.41
C PRO A 21 69.23 5.70 12.50
N ALA A 22 68.05 5.38 13.04
CA ALA A 22 66.79 5.48 12.31
C ALA A 22 66.58 6.89 11.73
N ALA A 23 66.95 7.94 12.47
CA ALA A 23 66.92 9.34 12.01
C ALA A 23 67.65 9.59 10.69
N ALA A 24 68.66 8.77 10.30
CA ALA A 24 69.32 8.88 9.01
C ALA A 24 68.49 8.43 7.80
N TRP A 25 67.42 7.66 8.05
CA TRP A 25 66.48 7.19 7.02
C TRP A 25 65.26 8.09 6.84
N PHE A 26 64.93 8.86 7.87
CA PHE A 26 63.74 9.73 7.88
C PHE A 26 63.71 10.77 6.73
N PRO A 27 64.81 11.44 6.35
CA PRO A 27 64.75 12.42 5.26
C PRO A 27 64.24 11.87 3.91
N LYS A 28 64.32 10.56 3.72
CA LYS A 28 63.81 9.91 2.49
C LYS A 28 62.28 9.92 2.43
N TYR A 29 61.58 10.02 3.59
CA TYR A 29 60.15 9.81 3.72
C TYR A 29 59.41 10.96 4.44
N THR A 30 60.06 12.12 4.61
CA THR A 30 59.52 13.27 5.36
C THR A 30 58.48 14.13 4.57
N SER A 31 58.12 13.77 3.35
CA SER A 31 57.13 14.42 2.55
C SER A 31 56.04 13.47 2.15
N THR A 32 54.80 13.79 2.46
CA THR A 32 53.59 13.01 2.11
C THR A 32 53.48 12.79 0.58
N SER A 33 54.12 13.63 -0.21
CA SER A 33 54.18 13.48 -1.68
C SER A 33 55.13 12.38 -2.14
N LEU A 34 55.98 11.84 -1.28
CA LEU A 34 56.97 10.77 -1.57
C LEU A 34 56.46 9.38 -1.09
N LEU A 35 55.50 9.34 -0.17
CA LEU A 35 54.86 8.08 0.26
C LEU A 35 53.66 7.85 -0.63
N ASN A 36 53.59 6.69 -1.24
CA ASN A 36 52.50 6.28 -2.14
C ASN A 36 52.22 4.76 -1.98
N ALA A 37 51.32 4.23 -2.74
CA ALA A 37 50.93 2.83 -2.77
C ALA A 37 52.12 1.86 -3.00
N ASP A 38 53.20 2.31 -3.63
CA ASP A 38 54.35 1.48 -4.00
C ASP A 38 55.43 1.39 -2.90
N ASN A 39 55.51 2.37 -1.97
CA ASN A 39 56.61 2.48 -1.04
C ASN A 39 56.27 2.67 0.46
N TRP A 40 55.01 2.68 0.86
CA TRP A 40 54.59 2.82 2.25
C TRP A 40 55.20 1.74 3.18
N TRP A 41 55.37 0.52 2.66
CA TRP A 41 55.96 -0.60 3.39
C TRP A 41 57.45 -0.41 3.73
N GLU A 42 58.15 0.40 2.93
CA GLU A 42 59.52 0.79 3.24
C GLU A 42 59.57 1.68 4.48
N ALA A 43 58.64 2.61 4.57
CA ALA A 43 58.47 3.52 5.71
C ALA A 43 58.10 2.76 6.97
N LEU A 44 57.22 1.73 6.87
CA LEU A 44 56.88 0.83 7.98
C LEU A 44 58.11 0.09 8.50
N ALA A 45 59.01 -0.41 7.63
CA ALA A 45 60.27 -1.09 8.04
C ALA A 45 61.22 -0.15 8.80
N VAL A 46 61.27 1.14 8.42
CA VAL A 46 62.09 2.14 9.13
C VAL A 46 61.47 2.45 10.50
N CYS A 47 60.12 2.52 10.59
CA CYS A 47 59.40 2.76 11.83
C CYS A 47 59.61 1.57 12.82
N GLU A 48 59.50 0.32 12.34
CA GLU A 48 59.83 -0.86 13.18
C GLU A 48 61.25 -0.79 13.72
N TYR A 49 62.22 -0.40 12.89
CA TYR A 49 63.62 -0.28 13.31
C TYR A 49 63.83 0.84 14.34
N ALA A 50 63.20 2.01 14.18
CA ALA A 50 63.22 3.11 15.14
C ALA A 50 62.67 2.67 16.49
N LEU A 51 61.58 1.94 16.51
CA LEU A 51 61.02 1.34 17.73
C LEU A 51 61.93 0.27 18.37
N ASP A 52 62.66 -0.53 17.56
CA ASP A 52 63.62 -1.50 18.05
C ASP A 52 64.85 -0.85 18.70
N THR A 53 65.31 0.29 18.18
CA THR A 53 66.50 0.98 18.68
C THR A 53 66.18 1.99 19.79
N ARG A 54 64.90 2.26 20.09
CA ARG A 54 64.43 3.21 21.09
C ARG A 54 65.02 4.61 20.89
N GLU A 55 65.17 5.04 19.66
CA GLU A 55 65.56 6.40 19.30
C GLU A 55 64.38 7.35 19.57
N ASP A 56 64.59 8.64 19.56
CA ASP A 56 63.69 9.73 19.92
C ASP A 56 62.20 9.46 19.67
N GLU A 57 61.42 9.30 20.79
CA GLU A 57 60.00 8.97 20.77
C GLU A 57 59.17 9.99 19.98
N LYS A 58 59.46 11.28 20.06
CA LYS A 58 58.75 12.34 19.34
C LYS A 58 58.99 12.27 17.82
N LEU A 59 60.19 11.94 17.39
CA LEU A 59 60.50 11.76 15.97
C LEU A 59 59.78 10.52 15.42
N THR A 60 59.70 9.45 16.25
CA THR A 60 58.97 8.23 15.89
C THR A 60 57.48 8.44 15.79
N GLU A 61 56.88 9.25 16.69
CA GLU A 61 55.48 9.64 16.68
C GLU A 61 55.12 10.42 15.42
N GLY A 62 55.87 11.51 15.10
CA GLY A 62 55.64 12.29 13.91
C GLY A 62 55.80 11.50 12.59
N PHE A 63 56.75 10.54 12.57
CA PHE A 63 56.93 9.68 11.43
C PHE A 63 55.81 8.62 11.29
N PHE A 64 55.30 8.14 12.40
CA PHE A 64 54.18 7.23 12.48
C PHE A 64 52.92 7.86 11.93
N GLU A 65 52.61 9.12 12.28
CA GLU A 65 51.46 9.84 11.70
C GLU A 65 51.52 9.98 10.17
N LEU A 66 52.77 10.24 9.66
CA LEU A 66 53.00 10.34 8.21
C LEU A 66 52.78 8.99 7.48
N ILE A 67 53.22 7.87 8.10
CA ILE A 67 53.03 6.52 7.54
C ILE A 67 51.54 6.20 7.44
N PHE A 68 50.78 6.47 8.48
CA PHE A 68 49.33 6.17 8.48
C PHE A 68 48.54 7.08 7.57
N SER A 69 48.87 8.36 7.46
CA SER A 69 48.33 9.25 6.47
C SER A 69 48.58 8.75 5.03
N ALA A 70 49.72 8.14 4.78
CA ALA A 70 50.06 7.57 3.48
C ALA A 70 49.44 6.17 3.28
N PHE A 71 49.31 5.37 4.33
CA PHE A 71 48.69 4.05 4.30
C PHE A 71 47.17 4.19 4.05
N ASP A 72 46.49 5.08 4.76
CA ASP A 72 45.06 5.35 4.59
C ASP A 72 44.75 5.95 3.21
N CYS A 73 45.67 6.76 2.63
CA CYS A 73 45.42 7.48 1.39
C CYS A 73 45.82 6.73 0.09
N ASN A 74 46.65 5.68 0.12
CA ASN A 74 47.32 5.19 -1.08
C ASN A 74 47.43 3.68 -1.28
N VAL A 75 46.72 2.84 -0.47
CA VAL A 75 46.85 1.38 -0.59
C VAL A 75 45.90 0.85 -1.66
N GLU A 76 46.26 1.05 -2.92
CA GLU A 76 45.86 0.22 -4.05
C GLU A 76 46.81 -0.99 -4.12
N VAL A 77 46.67 -1.92 -3.25
CA VAL A 77 47.34 -3.19 -3.48
C VAL A 77 46.23 -4.22 -3.55
N ASP A 78 46.13 -4.89 -4.70
CA ASP A 78 45.41 -6.14 -4.87
C ASP A 78 46.10 -7.21 -4.01
N LEU A 79 45.90 -7.09 -2.68
CA LEU A 79 46.47 -8.03 -1.74
C LEU A 79 45.52 -9.22 -1.64
N SER A 80 46.09 -10.43 -1.79
CA SER A 80 45.37 -11.64 -1.36
C SER A 80 45.03 -11.56 0.12
N GLU A 81 44.04 -12.34 0.60
CA GLU A 81 43.67 -12.41 2.03
C GLU A 81 44.88 -12.70 2.94
N GLU A 82 45.78 -13.63 2.54
CA GLU A 82 47.00 -13.96 3.29
C GLU A 82 47.99 -12.78 3.35
N GLU A 83 48.14 -12.03 2.25
CA GLU A 83 49.02 -10.86 2.23
C GLU A 83 48.42 -9.72 3.06
N TYR A 84 47.11 -9.48 2.98
CA TYR A 84 46.45 -8.50 3.82
C TYR A 84 46.56 -8.83 5.30
N GLU A 85 46.36 -10.09 5.70
CA GLU A 85 46.51 -10.54 7.09
C GLU A 85 47.93 -10.27 7.61
N PHE A 86 48.97 -10.57 6.82
CA PHE A 86 50.36 -10.28 7.18
C PHE A 86 50.59 -8.78 7.42
N TRP A 87 50.11 -7.92 6.51
CA TRP A 87 50.33 -6.48 6.62
C TRP A 87 49.49 -5.87 7.77
N TRP A 88 48.25 -6.32 7.92
CA TRP A 88 47.41 -5.88 9.02
C TRP A 88 48.03 -6.21 10.39
N GLU A 89 48.54 -7.41 10.57
CA GLU A 89 49.25 -7.78 11.80
C GLU A 89 50.47 -6.92 12.04
N LYS A 90 51.24 -6.59 11.00
CA LYS A 90 52.40 -5.71 11.09
C LYS A 90 52.02 -4.30 11.53
N VAL A 91 51.04 -3.73 10.90
CA VAL A 91 50.50 -2.39 11.24
C VAL A 91 50.02 -2.38 12.69
N MET A 92 49.24 -3.38 13.10
CA MET A 92 48.74 -3.49 14.48
C MET A 92 49.84 -3.60 15.52
N GLN A 93 50.89 -4.35 15.23
CA GLN A 93 52.08 -4.46 16.11
C GLN A 93 52.75 -3.10 16.27
N VAL A 94 52.86 -2.32 15.20
CA VAL A 94 53.45 -0.96 15.27
C VAL A 94 52.53 -0.03 16.07
N CYS A 95 51.21 -0.03 15.82
CA CYS A 95 50.25 0.70 16.59
C CYS A 95 50.34 0.42 18.10
N GLU A 96 50.41 -0.84 18.50
CA GLU A 96 50.54 -1.28 19.90
C GLU A 96 51.83 -0.80 20.55
N ARG A 97 52.93 -0.78 19.85
CA ARG A 97 54.19 -0.26 20.35
C ARG A 97 54.21 1.27 20.49
N VAL A 98 53.66 2.00 19.55
CA VAL A 98 53.50 3.47 19.64
C VAL A 98 52.50 3.84 20.71
N ALA A 99 51.43 3.08 20.90
CA ALA A 99 50.39 3.30 21.92
C ALA A 99 50.93 3.26 23.36
N VAL A 100 52.15 2.75 23.59
CA VAL A 100 52.78 2.75 24.91
C VAL A 100 53.17 4.15 25.36
N PHE A 101 53.52 5.05 24.41
CA PHE A 101 54.02 6.38 24.73
C PHE A 101 53.24 7.54 24.03
N SER A 102 52.33 7.23 23.10
CA SER A 102 51.58 8.24 22.36
C SER A 102 50.11 7.86 22.21
N GLY A 103 49.23 8.86 22.36
CA GLY A 103 47.81 8.76 22.08
C GLY A 103 47.50 8.47 20.61
N ALA A 104 48.36 8.93 19.68
CA ALA A 104 48.25 8.63 18.27
C ALA A 104 48.21 7.12 17.97
N GLY A 105 49.00 6.33 18.66
CA GLY A 105 49.00 4.88 18.52
C GLY A 105 47.67 4.23 18.88
N TRP A 106 46.99 4.73 19.90
CA TRP A 106 45.64 4.27 20.27
C TRP A 106 44.57 4.71 19.28
N ALA A 107 44.55 5.99 18.86
CA ALA A 107 43.61 6.50 17.90
C ALA A 107 43.70 5.72 16.59
N GLN A 108 44.94 5.49 16.09
CA GLN A 108 45.17 4.74 14.86
C GLN A 108 44.76 3.26 14.99
N LYS A 109 45.02 2.67 16.15
CA LYS A 109 44.58 1.29 16.43
C LYS A 109 43.05 1.20 16.31
N GLY A 110 42.30 2.15 16.87
CA GLY A 110 40.85 2.22 16.73
C GLY A 110 40.41 2.36 15.30
N ALA A 111 41.01 3.28 14.55
CA ALA A 111 40.75 3.51 13.13
C ALA A 111 40.96 2.23 12.29
N GLN A 112 42.09 1.49 12.54
CA GLN A 112 42.34 0.25 11.83
C GLN A 112 41.25 -0.81 12.05
N TYR A 113 40.71 -0.96 13.27
CA TYR A 113 39.57 -1.86 13.49
C TYR A 113 38.31 -1.43 12.79
N SER A 114 38.08 -0.12 12.64
CA SER A 114 36.88 0.39 11.95
C SER A 114 36.95 0.23 10.43
N GLU A 115 38.17 0.16 9.86
CA GLU A 115 38.42 0.14 8.40
C GLU A 115 38.94 -1.21 7.88
N ALA A 116 39.14 -2.21 8.78
CA ALA A 116 39.73 -3.49 8.43
C ALA A 116 38.93 -4.29 7.39
N ARG A 117 39.64 -5.04 6.53
CA ARG A 117 39.08 -5.96 5.51
C ARG A 117 38.94 -7.39 6.01
N TYR A 118 38.33 -8.26 5.18
CA TYR A 118 38.31 -9.73 5.38
C TYR A 118 37.83 -10.17 6.76
N GLY A 119 36.76 -9.53 7.26
CA GLY A 119 36.16 -9.91 8.56
C GLY A 119 36.91 -9.43 9.80
N LYS A 120 37.96 -8.62 9.65
CA LYS A 120 38.73 -8.04 10.78
C LYS A 120 38.07 -6.77 11.34
N ARG A 121 37.04 -6.24 10.69
CA ARG A 121 36.30 -5.01 11.09
C ARG A 121 35.58 -5.26 12.41
N ASP A 122 35.90 -4.44 13.42
CA ASP A 122 35.25 -4.52 14.74
C ASP A 122 35.09 -3.13 15.35
N MET A 123 33.88 -2.58 15.21
CA MET A 123 33.54 -1.23 15.69
C MET A 123 33.55 -1.14 17.23
N SER A 124 33.48 -2.26 17.96
CA SER A 124 33.49 -2.26 19.42
C SER A 124 34.81 -1.78 20.03
N TYR A 125 35.92 -1.86 19.27
CA TYR A 125 37.21 -1.38 19.67
C TYR A 125 37.42 0.12 19.44
N LEU A 126 36.60 0.77 18.59
CA LEU A 126 36.82 2.16 18.20
C LEU A 126 36.75 3.12 19.40
N PHE A 127 35.64 3.12 20.13
CA PHE A 127 35.46 4.02 21.28
C PHE A 127 36.50 3.80 22.38
N PRO A 128 36.76 2.56 22.88
CA PRO A 128 37.79 2.34 23.91
C PRO A 128 39.21 2.78 23.50
N CYS A 129 39.55 2.69 22.22
CA CYS A 129 40.85 3.13 21.72
C CYS A 129 40.96 4.65 21.73
N TYR A 130 39.92 5.36 21.26
CA TYR A 130 39.86 6.81 21.28
C TYR A 130 39.81 7.37 22.71
N GLU A 131 39.10 6.71 23.64
CA GLU A 131 39.09 7.09 25.06
C GLU A 131 40.51 7.03 25.68
N LYS A 132 41.27 5.98 25.39
CA LYS A 132 42.66 5.90 25.79
C LYS A 132 43.58 6.94 25.15
N ALA A 133 43.34 7.24 23.88
CA ALA A 133 44.05 8.31 23.18
C ALA A 133 43.80 9.67 23.82
N ALA A 134 42.54 9.93 24.16
CA ALA A 134 42.13 11.14 24.88
C ALA A 134 42.76 11.24 26.29
N ASP A 135 42.77 10.14 27.04
CA ASP A 135 43.39 10.08 28.37
C ASP A 135 44.94 10.34 28.33
N MET A 136 45.55 10.10 27.16
CA MET A 136 46.97 10.42 26.91
C MET A 136 47.19 11.83 26.37
N GLY A 137 46.14 12.65 26.25
CA GLY A 137 46.22 14.04 25.82
C GLY A 137 46.28 14.26 24.31
N TRP A 138 45.80 13.30 23.51
CA TRP A 138 45.68 13.48 22.06
C TRP A 138 44.49 14.38 21.74
N GLY A 139 44.77 15.61 21.28
CA GLY A 139 43.79 16.70 21.22
C GLY A 139 42.57 16.42 20.38
N GLU A 140 42.70 15.78 19.20
CA GLU A 140 41.58 15.37 18.36
C GLU A 140 40.73 14.30 19.08
N ALA A 141 41.34 13.29 19.71
CA ALA A 141 40.62 12.26 20.43
C ALA A 141 39.90 12.82 21.67
N GLU A 142 40.47 13.78 22.39
CA GLU A 142 39.80 14.48 23.51
C GLU A 142 38.45 15.09 23.04
N ALA A 143 38.46 15.79 21.93
CA ALA A 143 37.29 16.43 21.36
C ALA A 143 36.29 15.40 20.78
N THR A 144 36.79 14.37 20.10
CA THR A 144 35.98 13.29 19.51
C THR A 144 35.24 12.50 20.58
N VAL A 145 35.90 12.10 21.67
CA VAL A 145 35.28 11.36 22.78
C VAL A 145 34.25 12.22 23.49
N ALA A 146 34.48 13.54 23.67
CA ALA A 146 33.49 14.44 24.22
C ALA A 146 32.22 14.47 23.35
N TYR A 147 32.37 14.55 22.03
CA TYR A 147 31.28 14.52 21.08
C TYR A 147 30.52 13.18 21.07
N TRP A 148 31.22 12.07 21.04
CA TRP A 148 30.57 10.75 21.02
C TRP A 148 29.77 10.47 22.32
N ARG A 149 30.29 10.86 23.47
CA ARG A 149 29.56 10.81 24.75
C ARG A 149 28.31 11.69 24.74
N TYR A 150 28.42 12.89 24.19
CA TYR A 150 27.30 13.82 24.08
C TYR A 150 26.19 13.27 23.16
N MET A 151 26.55 12.66 22.03
CA MET A 151 25.63 12.19 21.00
C MET A 151 25.17 10.73 21.20
N GLY A 152 25.94 9.90 21.90
CA GLY A 152 25.69 8.46 22.04
C GLY A 152 26.26 7.63 20.88
N PHE A 153 27.27 8.16 20.16
CA PHE A 153 27.93 7.39 19.09
C PHE A 153 28.98 6.44 19.66
N TYR A 154 28.93 5.17 19.27
CA TYR A 154 29.86 4.11 19.67
C TYR A 154 29.96 3.87 21.19
N CYS A 155 29.11 4.52 21.99
CA CYS A 155 29.03 4.40 23.45
C CYS A 155 27.64 4.78 23.93
N GLU A 156 27.31 4.51 25.21
CA GLU A 156 26.09 4.99 25.84
C GLU A 156 26.07 6.52 25.90
N GLN A 157 24.95 7.11 25.53
CA GLN A 157 24.77 8.58 25.55
C GLN A 157 24.82 9.12 26.98
N ASP A 158 25.75 10.04 27.23
CA ASP A 158 25.88 10.80 28.48
C ASP A 158 26.16 12.27 28.15
N LYS A 159 25.09 13.06 28.02
CA LYS A 159 25.19 14.49 27.68
C LYS A 159 25.93 15.31 28.74
N GLU A 160 25.78 14.98 30.02
CA GLU A 160 26.43 15.70 31.12
C GLU A 160 27.94 15.44 31.10
N GLU A 161 28.36 14.22 30.91
CA GLU A 161 29.76 13.83 30.73
C GLU A 161 30.37 14.45 29.47
N GLY A 162 29.64 14.39 28.33
CA GLY A 162 30.06 15.03 27.10
C GLY A 162 30.29 16.54 27.26
N GLU A 163 29.38 17.26 27.92
CA GLU A 163 29.52 18.69 28.24
C GLU A 163 30.71 18.95 29.17
N ARG A 164 30.89 18.12 30.18
CA ARG A 164 32.02 18.24 31.10
C ARG A 164 33.37 18.08 30.40
N ARG A 165 33.47 17.07 29.48
CA ARG A 165 34.67 16.85 28.67
C ARG A 165 34.91 18.00 27.68
N PHE A 166 33.88 18.53 27.02
CA PHE A 166 34.05 19.71 26.18
C PHE A 166 34.57 20.93 26.95
N ALA A 167 34.10 21.13 28.20
CA ALA A 167 34.55 22.21 29.05
C ALA A 167 36.00 22.00 29.58
N ALA A 168 36.47 20.76 29.63
CA ALA A 168 37.79 20.39 30.12
C ALA A 168 38.90 20.43 29.03
N LEU A 169 38.55 20.63 27.76
CA LEU A 169 39.52 20.72 26.65
C LEU A 169 40.51 21.87 26.94
N SER A 170 41.80 21.54 26.92
CA SER A 170 42.84 22.46 27.35
C SER A 170 43.91 22.75 26.32
N SER A 171 44.20 21.82 25.42
CA SER A 171 45.14 22.06 24.34
C SER A 171 44.53 22.97 23.26
N PRO A 172 45.31 23.86 22.61
CA PRO A 172 44.80 24.69 21.51
C PRO A 172 44.15 23.84 20.40
N GLU A 173 44.71 22.70 20.07
CA GLU A 173 44.20 21.76 19.08
C GLU A 173 42.87 21.15 19.53
N ALA A 174 42.79 20.61 20.74
CA ALA A 174 41.55 20.06 21.29
C ALA A 174 40.42 21.09 21.33
N ILE A 175 40.69 22.36 21.65
CA ILE A 175 39.71 23.42 21.66
C ILE A 175 39.16 23.71 20.27
N LEU A 176 40.00 23.73 19.23
CA LEU A 176 39.59 23.96 17.85
C LEU A 176 38.76 22.77 17.32
N TRP A 177 39.16 21.54 17.54
CA TRP A 177 38.37 20.35 17.24
C TRP A 177 37.07 20.33 18.04
N GLY A 178 37.10 20.72 19.30
CA GLY A 178 35.91 20.85 20.14
C GLY A 178 34.88 21.82 19.59
N LYS A 179 35.30 22.98 19.04
CA LYS A 179 34.42 23.90 18.32
C LYS A 179 33.78 23.25 17.09
N HIS A 180 34.58 22.50 16.30
CA HIS A 180 34.12 21.81 15.13
C HIS A 180 33.02 20.78 15.47
N TYR A 181 33.25 19.93 16.47
CA TYR A 181 32.26 18.93 16.92
C TYR A 181 31.03 19.57 17.60
N ARG A 182 31.19 20.73 18.25
CA ARG A 182 30.06 21.51 18.76
C ARG A 182 29.14 21.99 17.63
N ALA A 183 29.68 22.39 16.50
CA ALA A 183 28.88 22.75 15.33
C ALA A 183 28.02 21.58 14.85
N PHE A 184 28.58 20.36 14.81
CA PHE A 184 27.78 19.16 14.49
C PHE A 184 26.68 18.87 15.52
N ALA A 185 26.96 19.02 16.83
CA ALA A 185 25.96 18.85 17.88
C ALA A 185 24.80 19.86 17.76
N GLU A 186 25.09 21.12 17.46
CA GLU A 186 24.06 22.14 17.22
C GLU A 186 23.24 21.83 15.96
N GLU A 187 23.86 21.39 14.89
CA GLU A 187 23.18 21.01 13.66
C GLU A 187 22.23 19.83 13.89
N PHE A 188 22.67 18.79 14.59
CA PHE A 188 21.88 17.62 14.92
C PHE A 188 20.66 17.97 15.81
N THR A 189 20.78 19.00 16.65
CA THR A 189 19.65 19.51 17.46
C THR A 189 18.74 20.49 16.71
N GLY A 190 18.96 20.73 15.41
CA GLY A 190 18.16 21.59 14.56
C GLY A 190 18.61 23.06 14.51
N ASN A 191 19.69 23.44 15.22
CA ASN A 191 20.21 24.80 15.27
C ASN A 191 21.19 25.11 14.13
N LYS A 192 20.76 24.92 12.87
CA LYS A 192 21.61 25.04 11.67
C LYS A 192 22.32 26.39 11.55
N GLU A 193 21.66 27.51 11.86
CA GLU A 193 22.26 28.85 11.79
C GLU A 193 23.42 29.01 12.79
N LYS A 194 23.25 28.50 14.02
CA LYS A 194 24.29 28.52 15.04
C LYS A 194 25.49 27.67 14.67
N ALA A 195 25.23 26.48 14.11
CA ALA A 195 26.27 25.58 13.60
C ALA A 195 27.11 26.27 12.51
N LEU A 196 26.44 26.91 11.53
CA LEU A 196 27.10 27.65 10.46
C LEU A 196 27.93 28.81 11.00
N GLN A 197 27.42 29.56 11.97
CA GLN A 197 28.18 30.65 12.60
C GLN A 197 29.47 30.14 13.29
N ILE A 198 29.38 29.07 14.05
CA ILE A 198 30.55 28.44 14.69
C ILE A 198 31.58 28.02 13.64
N ARG A 199 31.19 27.46 12.54
CA ARG A 199 32.08 27.04 11.44
C ARG A 199 32.75 28.23 10.76
N GLN A 200 32.03 29.36 10.54
CA GLN A 200 32.56 30.57 9.98
C GLN A 200 33.59 31.22 10.91
N ASP A 201 33.28 31.30 12.21
CA ASP A 201 34.21 31.84 13.24
C ASP A 201 35.46 30.97 13.30
N LEU A 202 35.33 29.65 13.25
CA LEU A 202 36.44 28.70 13.25
C LEU A 202 37.34 28.87 12.03
N LEU A 203 36.76 29.08 10.82
CA LEU A 203 37.53 29.35 9.61
C LEU A 203 38.32 30.66 9.69
N ALA A 204 37.82 31.66 10.44
CA ALA A 204 38.53 32.90 10.65
C ALA A 204 39.73 32.78 11.64
N GLU A 205 39.65 31.80 12.55
CA GLU A 205 40.73 31.50 13.53
C GLU A 205 41.84 30.60 12.95
N LEU A 206 41.50 29.71 12.01
CA LEU A 206 42.42 28.70 11.46
C LEU A 206 43.34 29.26 10.37
N PRO A 207 44.64 28.90 10.34
CA PRO A 207 45.55 29.21 9.24
C PRO A 207 45.09 28.67 7.89
N GLU A 208 45.48 29.27 6.75
CA GLU A 208 45.03 28.85 5.41
C GLU A 208 45.35 27.41 5.05
N GLY A 209 46.42 26.83 5.54
CA GLY A 209 46.86 25.45 5.24
C GLY A 209 46.51 24.44 6.36
N ASP A 210 45.69 24.82 7.34
CA ASP A 210 45.37 23.94 8.45
C ASP A 210 44.41 22.81 8.02
N ARG A 211 44.73 21.56 8.38
CA ARG A 211 43.95 20.37 8.07
C ARG A 211 42.50 20.48 8.55
N LEU A 212 42.26 20.99 9.76
CA LEU A 212 40.93 21.17 10.30
C LEU A 212 40.04 22.09 9.41
N ARG A 213 40.67 23.06 8.73
CA ARG A 213 39.95 23.93 7.79
C ARG A 213 39.30 23.15 6.65
N ALA A 214 39.95 22.10 6.15
CA ALA A 214 39.36 21.23 5.13
C ALA A 214 38.12 20.47 5.67
N HIS A 215 38.19 19.98 6.93
CA HIS A 215 37.03 19.32 7.55
C HIS A 215 35.87 20.28 7.80
N VAL A 216 36.19 21.54 8.16
CA VAL A 216 35.16 22.59 8.35
C VAL A 216 34.47 22.93 7.03
N TYR A 217 35.21 23.05 5.91
CA TYR A 217 34.60 23.25 4.59
C TYR A 217 33.75 22.07 4.17
N ALA A 218 34.23 20.84 4.37
CA ALA A 218 33.44 19.63 4.06
C ALA A 218 32.11 19.63 4.83
N ALA A 219 32.17 19.89 6.14
CA ALA A 219 30.97 19.95 6.99
C ALA A 219 30.03 21.13 6.64
N MET A 220 30.56 22.25 6.12
CA MET A 220 29.72 23.32 5.60
C MET A 220 29.00 22.93 4.32
N GLY A 221 29.65 22.18 3.43
CA GLY A 221 29.00 21.62 2.25
C GLY A 221 27.81 20.74 2.63
N ASP A 222 27.99 19.81 3.57
CA ASP A 222 26.93 18.92 4.03
C ASP A 222 25.72 19.64 4.66
N ALA A 223 25.99 20.76 5.36
CA ALA A 223 24.97 21.52 6.06
C ALA A 223 24.08 22.36 5.13
N LEU A 224 24.47 22.55 3.86
CA LEU A 224 23.69 23.32 2.90
C LEU A 224 22.43 22.56 2.47
N ASP A 225 21.29 23.25 2.55
CA ASP A 225 20.00 22.65 2.14
C ASP A 225 19.85 22.73 0.61
N ARG A 226 19.85 21.57 -0.03
CA ARG A 226 19.70 21.42 -1.49
C ARG A 226 18.36 21.94 -2.00
N GLY A 227 17.32 21.93 -1.16
CA GLY A 227 16.00 22.48 -1.47
C GLY A 227 15.99 23.99 -1.70
N GLU A 228 16.99 24.73 -1.23
CA GLU A 228 17.13 26.19 -1.41
C GLU A 228 17.96 26.58 -2.65
N GLY A 229 18.35 25.64 -3.50
CA GLY A 229 19.13 25.92 -4.72
C GLY A 229 20.60 26.26 -4.48
N LYS A 230 21.18 25.87 -3.34
CA LYS A 230 22.57 26.15 -2.92
C LYS A 230 23.59 25.11 -3.38
N ILE A 231 23.26 24.33 -4.40
CA ILE A 231 24.10 23.22 -4.89
C ILE A 231 25.49 23.72 -5.35
N ALA A 232 25.55 24.90 -5.97
CA ALA A 232 26.82 25.48 -6.39
C ALA A 232 27.69 25.90 -5.19
N GLU A 233 27.08 26.36 -4.10
CA GLU A 233 27.78 26.70 -2.86
C GLU A 233 28.29 25.44 -2.14
N GLU A 234 27.50 24.37 -2.15
CA GLU A 234 27.87 23.05 -1.64
C GLU A 234 29.10 22.51 -2.39
N ALA A 235 29.07 22.51 -3.72
CA ALA A 235 30.20 22.09 -4.55
C ALA A 235 31.46 22.93 -4.27
N ALA A 236 31.33 24.26 -4.18
CA ALA A 236 32.44 25.15 -3.86
C ALA A 236 33.06 24.90 -2.48
N CYS A 237 32.26 24.44 -1.51
CA CYS A 237 32.78 24.03 -0.20
C CYS A 237 33.65 22.79 -0.30
N TYR A 238 33.21 21.77 -1.04
CA TYR A 238 34.02 20.57 -1.25
C TYR A 238 35.27 20.85 -2.09
N GLU A 239 35.18 21.68 -3.13
CA GLU A 239 36.35 22.12 -3.93
C GLU A 239 37.39 22.78 -3.00
N LYS A 240 37.00 23.71 -2.12
CA LYS A 240 37.89 24.35 -1.15
C LYS A 240 38.48 23.39 -0.13
N SER A 241 37.71 22.42 0.33
CA SER A 241 38.22 21.35 1.18
C SER A 241 39.37 20.60 0.49
N LEU A 242 39.20 20.25 -0.79
CA LEU A 242 40.15 19.50 -1.59
C LEU A 242 41.38 20.30 -2.00
N GLU A 243 41.31 21.64 -2.07
CA GLU A 243 42.47 22.50 -2.27
C GLU A 243 43.45 22.49 -1.12
N ILE A 244 42.96 22.18 0.11
CA ILE A 244 43.78 22.20 1.31
C ILE A 244 44.40 20.81 1.58
N VAL A 245 43.57 19.79 1.61
CA VAL A 245 43.98 18.39 1.78
C VAL A 245 43.09 17.51 0.91
N PRO A 246 43.62 16.44 0.30
CA PRO A 246 42.80 15.40 -0.34
C PRO A 246 41.85 14.81 0.71
N ASN A 247 40.69 15.44 0.91
CA ASN A 247 39.67 14.95 1.81
C ASN A 247 38.83 13.94 1.06
N LEU A 248 38.94 12.69 1.45
CA LEU A 248 38.31 11.54 0.80
C LEU A 248 36.79 11.66 0.76
N TYR A 249 36.20 12.20 1.82
CA TYR A 249 34.76 12.46 1.95
C TYR A 249 34.30 13.52 0.94
N SER A 250 35.05 14.62 0.83
CA SER A 250 34.76 15.69 -0.14
C SER A 250 34.86 15.22 -1.58
N LEU A 251 35.82 14.34 -1.92
CA LEU A 251 35.92 13.73 -3.26
C LEU A 251 34.64 12.97 -3.64
N LYS A 252 34.18 12.09 -2.76
CA LYS A 252 32.96 11.29 -2.98
C LYS A 252 31.73 12.16 -3.19
N ASN A 253 31.53 13.15 -2.32
CA ASN A 253 30.34 14.00 -2.37
C ASN A 253 30.36 14.95 -3.56
N LEU A 254 31.53 15.54 -3.89
CA LEU A 254 31.68 16.40 -5.08
C LEU A 254 31.38 15.64 -6.36
N ALA A 255 31.87 14.41 -6.52
CA ALA A 255 31.56 13.56 -7.66
C ALA A 255 30.05 13.28 -7.77
N THR A 256 29.40 13.00 -6.63
CA THR A 256 27.95 12.79 -6.57
C THR A 256 27.16 14.03 -7.02
N LEU A 257 27.62 15.24 -6.64
CA LEU A 257 27.01 16.50 -7.09
C LEU A 257 27.16 16.69 -8.60
N TYR A 258 28.35 16.49 -9.13
CA TYR A 258 28.60 16.64 -10.58
C TYR A 258 27.78 15.64 -11.40
N PHE A 259 27.54 14.44 -10.88
CA PHE A 259 26.73 13.44 -11.54
C PHE A 259 25.23 13.79 -11.54
N ARG A 260 24.71 14.25 -10.38
CA ARG A 260 23.27 14.47 -10.19
C ARG A 260 22.75 15.81 -10.71
N TYR A 261 23.62 16.85 -10.77
CA TYR A 261 23.22 18.23 -11.02
C TYR A 261 23.92 18.84 -12.23
N PRO A 262 23.36 18.64 -13.45
CA PRO A 262 23.93 19.16 -14.71
C PRO A 262 24.07 20.69 -14.73
N GLU A 263 23.32 21.42 -13.92
CA GLU A 263 23.38 22.88 -13.79
C GLU A 263 24.71 23.38 -13.24
N LEU A 264 25.53 22.53 -12.65
CA LEU A 264 26.91 22.86 -12.28
C LEU A 264 27.86 22.99 -13.49
N GLY A 265 27.39 22.66 -14.70
CA GLY A 265 28.14 22.76 -15.93
C GLY A 265 29.34 21.83 -16.01
N LYS A 266 29.39 20.78 -15.22
CA LYS A 266 30.42 19.74 -15.22
C LYS A 266 29.92 18.50 -15.97
N PRO A 267 30.76 17.87 -16.81
CA PRO A 267 30.36 16.63 -17.47
C PRO A 267 30.26 15.49 -16.46
N LYS A 268 29.31 14.58 -16.66
CA LYS A 268 29.09 13.42 -15.76
C LYS A 268 30.31 12.48 -15.74
N GLU A 269 31.04 12.37 -16.82
CA GLU A 269 32.28 11.59 -16.93
C GLU A 269 33.32 12.00 -15.88
N LEU A 270 33.36 13.27 -15.54
CA LEU A 270 34.25 13.78 -14.49
C LEU A 270 33.90 13.19 -13.11
N ALA A 271 32.65 12.90 -12.87
CA ALA A 271 32.22 12.26 -11.61
C ALA A 271 32.81 10.84 -11.48
N PHE A 272 32.79 10.05 -12.56
CA PHE A 272 33.41 8.73 -12.57
C PHE A 272 34.93 8.81 -12.32
N GLU A 273 35.63 9.74 -12.96
CA GLU A 273 37.08 9.96 -12.73
C GLU A 273 37.35 10.34 -11.25
N ILE A 274 36.49 11.16 -10.63
CA ILE A 274 36.65 11.56 -9.23
C ILE A 274 36.34 10.38 -8.30
N TRP A 275 35.31 9.58 -8.56
CA TRP A 275 35.02 8.37 -7.77
C TRP A 275 36.16 7.33 -7.88
N GLU A 276 36.75 7.14 -9.08
CA GLU A 276 37.92 6.30 -9.25
C GLU A 276 39.09 6.84 -8.43
N LYS A 277 39.36 8.16 -8.48
CA LYS A 277 40.38 8.78 -7.62
C LYS A 277 40.08 8.64 -6.14
N ALA A 278 38.81 8.74 -5.74
CA ALA A 278 38.39 8.52 -4.36
C ALA A 278 38.63 7.07 -3.91
N TRP A 279 38.32 6.09 -4.77
CA TRP A 279 38.66 4.70 -4.54
C TRP A 279 40.15 4.49 -4.34
N HIS A 280 40.98 4.99 -5.26
CA HIS A 280 42.44 4.90 -5.19
C HIS A 280 43.02 5.61 -3.96
N ALA A 281 42.28 6.56 -3.40
CA ALA A 281 42.63 7.26 -2.17
C ALA A 281 42.09 6.56 -0.89
N GLY A 282 41.49 5.37 -0.97
CA GLY A 282 41.01 4.60 0.18
C GLY A 282 39.54 4.79 0.54
N VAL A 283 38.74 5.52 -0.29
CA VAL A 283 37.27 5.61 -0.08
C VAL A 283 36.57 4.40 -0.69
N TRP A 284 36.54 3.31 0.06
CA TRP A 284 35.98 2.04 -0.44
C TRP A 284 34.54 2.14 -0.89
N SER A 285 33.74 3.00 -0.25
CA SER A 285 32.36 3.28 -0.68
C SER A 285 32.25 3.93 -2.07
N ALA A 286 33.33 4.42 -2.68
CA ALA A 286 33.33 4.89 -4.05
C ALA A 286 33.00 3.78 -5.05
N ALA A 287 33.37 2.54 -4.75
CA ALA A 287 33.01 1.37 -5.55
C ALA A 287 31.49 1.16 -5.64
N ASN A 288 30.74 1.46 -4.57
CA ASN A 288 29.28 1.39 -4.56
C ASN A 288 28.69 2.36 -5.59
N PHE A 289 29.20 3.62 -5.64
CA PHE A 289 28.73 4.63 -6.60
C PHE A 289 29.11 4.26 -8.03
N LEU A 290 30.34 3.80 -8.26
CA LEU A 290 30.76 3.34 -9.58
C LEU A 290 29.92 2.14 -10.04
N GLY A 291 29.76 1.13 -9.19
CA GLY A 291 29.00 -0.07 -9.51
C GLY A 291 27.53 0.19 -9.75
N TYR A 292 26.91 1.05 -8.96
CA TYR A 292 25.51 1.44 -9.14
C TYR A 292 25.29 2.25 -10.42
N ASN A 293 26.12 3.31 -10.65
CA ASN A 293 25.91 4.20 -11.79
C ASN A 293 26.23 3.54 -13.14
N TYR A 294 27.10 2.52 -13.19
CA TYR A 294 27.29 1.71 -14.40
C TYR A 294 26.09 0.77 -14.70
N GLN A 295 25.08 0.69 -13.85
CA GLN A 295 23.81 -0.02 -14.10
C GLN A 295 22.73 0.90 -14.69
N GLU A 296 22.87 2.22 -14.60
CA GLU A 296 21.90 3.18 -15.14
C GLU A 296 21.85 3.12 -16.68
N GLU A 297 20.66 3.25 -17.28
CA GLU A 297 20.43 3.12 -18.73
C GLU A 297 21.37 3.96 -19.60
N GLU A 298 21.71 5.19 -19.15
CA GLU A 298 22.57 6.12 -19.85
C GLU A 298 24.05 5.64 -19.91
N TRP A 299 24.50 4.87 -18.91
CA TRP A 299 25.89 4.45 -18.71
C TRP A 299 26.06 2.93 -18.68
N LEU A 300 25.06 2.19 -19.12
CA LEU A 300 24.97 0.74 -18.96
C LEU A 300 26.23 -0.01 -19.42
N ASP A 301 27.07 -0.38 -18.47
CA ASP A 301 28.26 -1.22 -18.61
C ASP A 301 28.31 -2.24 -17.47
N LEU A 302 27.45 -3.24 -17.57
CA LEU A 302 27.34 -4.27 -16.52
C LEU A 302 28.65 -4.99 -16.19
N PRO A 303 29.55 -5.30 -17.15
CA PRO A 303 30.88 -5.81 -16.81
C PRO A 303 31.67 -4.92 -15.85
N LYS A 304 31.67 -3.60 -16.08
CA LYS A 304 32.34 -2.65 -15.17
C LYS A 304 31.59 -2.50 -13.86
N ALA A 305 30.25 -2.50 -13.89
CA ALA A 305 29.45 -2.50 -12.66
C ALA A 305 29.83 -3.67 -11.77
N ILE A 306 29.88 -4.90 -12.30
CA ILE A 306 30.26 -6.11 -11.59
C ILE A 306 31.70 -5.98 -11.06
N GLU A 307 32.66 -5.54 -11.89
CA GLU A 307 34.06 -5.35 -11.48
C GLU A 307 34.18 -4.43 -10.25
N TRP A 308 33.49 -3.26 -10.29
CA TRP A 308 33.53 -2.32 -9.17
C TRP A 308 32.80 -2.82 -7.93
N LEU A 309 31.67 -3.49 -8.08
CA LEU A 309 30.94 -4.07 -6.95
C LEU A 309 31.71 -5.24 -6.32
N GLU A 310 32.39 -6.07 -7.12
CA GLU A 310 33.29 -7.12 -6.59
C GLU A 310 34.43 -6.51 -5.78
N LYS A 311 35.05 -5.41 -6.27
CA LYS A 311 36.04 -4.64 -5.50
C LYS A 311 35.45 -4.12 -4.20
N GLY A 312 34.26 -3.48 -4.22
CA GLY A 312 33.57 -2.99 -3.03
C GLY A 312 33.31 -4.10 -2.01
N MET A 313 32.83 -5.26 -2.46
CA MET A 313 32.57 -6.40 -1.61
C MET A 313 33.83 -6.92 -0.90
N LEU A 314 35.01 -6.88 -1.53
CA LEU A 314 36.27 -7.25 -0.91
C LEU A 314 36.62 -6.38 0.30
N TYR A 315 36.18 -5.12 0.30
CA TYR A 315 36.38 -4.16 1.40
C TYR A 315 35.23 -4.09 2.39
N CYS A 316 34.42 -5.16 2.46
CA CYS A 316 33.28 -5.28 3.37
C CYS A 316 32.16 -4.24 3.12
N GLU A 317 32.09 -3.70 1.91
CA GLU A 317 30.98 -2.86 1.51
C GLU A 317 29.74 -3.73 1.20
N LEU A 318 28.88 -3.89 2.18
CA LEU A 318 27.72 -4.80 2.12
C LEU A 318 26.68 -4.36 1.09
N TYR A 319 26.60 -3.06 0.80
CA TYR A 319 25.80 -2.54 -0.30
C TYR A 319 26.24 -3.12 -1.65
N SER A 320 27.58 -3.18 -1.89
CA SER A 320 28.11 -3.80 -3.11
C SER A 320 27.73 -5.29 -3.20
N ALA A 321 27.77 -6.01 -2.08
CA ALA A 321 27.36 -7.41 -2.05
C ALA A 321 25.88 -7.57 -2.40
N TYR A 322 25.02 -6.68 -1.88
CA TYR A 322 23.59 -6.68 -2.19
C TYR A 322 23.32 -6.40 -3.68
N GLU A 323 23.93 -5.36 -4.26
CA GLU A 323 23.79 -5.03 -5.69
C GLU A 323 24.29 -6.15 -6.61
N LEU A 324 25.44 -6.77 -6.27
CA LEU A 324 25.93 -7.96 -6.98
C LEU A 324 24.94 -9.10 -6.94
N ALA A 325 24.30 -9.31 -5.79
CA ALA A 325 23.30 -10.35 -5.64
C ALA A 325 22.12 -10.11 -6.59
N LEU A 326 21.64 -8.86 -6.71
CA LEU A 326 20.55 -8.53 -7.61
C LEU A 326 20.93 -8.80 -9.07
N ILE A 327 22.16 -8.45 -9.49
CA ILE A 327 22.64 -8.75 -10.84
C ILE A 327 22.69 -10.26 -11.07
N TYR A 328 23.32 -11.02 -10.16
CA TYR A 328 23.48 -12.46 -10.33
C TYR A 328 22.18 -13.28 -10.19
N LEU A 329 21.16 -12.77 -9.51
CA LEU A 329 19.89 -13.47 -9.34
C LEU A 329 18.88 -13.15 -10.45
N TYR A 330 18.87 -11.90 -10.95
CA TYR A 330 17.75 -11.40 -11.78
C TYR A 330 18.15 -10.91 -13.18
N ASN A 331 19.44 -10.75 -13.48
CA ASN A 331 19.85 -10.37 -14.82
C ASN A 331 20.14 -11.62 -15.67
N ASP A 332 19.40 -11.82 -16.77
CA ASP A 332 19.48 -13.03 -17.58
C ASP A 332 20.88 -13.29 -18.18
N ASP A 333 21.63 -12.23 -18.55
CA ASP A 333 22.97 -12.35 -19.18
C ASP A 333 24.06 -12.74 -18.16
N TYR A 334 23.87 -12.42 -16.88
CA TYR A 334 24.83 -12.66 -15.80
C TYR A 334 24.32 -13.59 -14.72
N LYS A 335 23.18 -14.24 -14.96
CA LYS A 335 22.51 -15.07 -13.96
C LYS A 335 23.41 -16.17 -13.41
N ASN A 336 23.65 -16.11 -12.10
CA ASN A 336 24.39 -17.09 -11.34
C ASN A 336 23.85 -17.16 -9.89
N VAL A 337 22.88 -18.06 -9.71
CA VAL A 337 22.14 -18.18 -8.43
C VAL A 337 23.08 -18.47 -7.27
N GLU A 338 24.10 -19.33 -7.43
CA GLU A 338 25.05 -19.68 -6.37
C GLU A 338 25.82 -18.44 -5.89
N ARG A 339 26.38 -17.64 -6.83
CA ARG A 339 27.07 -16.40 -6.49
C ARG A 339 26.14 -15.36 -5.86
N GLY A 340 24.91 -15.22 -6.41
CA GLY A 340 23.91 -14.31 -5.85
C GLY A 340 23.57 -14.64 -4.39
N LEU A 341 23.35 -15.91 -4.09
CA LEU A 341 23.11 -16.38 -2.72
C LEU A 341 24.30 -16.15 -1.81
N MET A 342 25.53 -16.42 -2.28
CA MET A 342 26.75 -16.14 -1.52
C MET A 342 26.85 -14.66 -1.16
N CYS A 343 26.51 -13.76 -2.07
CA CYS A 343 26.51 -12.32 -1.81
C CYS A 343 25.46 -11.93 -0.75
N LEU A 344 24.24 -12.51 -0.79
CA LEU A 344 23.21 -12.26 0.22
C LEU A 344 23.57 -12.87 1.58
N GLU A 345 24.15 -14.08 1.63
CA GLU A 345 24.62 -14.66 2.91
C GLU A 345 25.72 -13.78 3.55
N ARG A 346 26.59 -13.16 2.75
CA ARG A 346 27.55 -12.19 3.26
C ARG A 346 26.88 -10.95 3.86
N CYS A 347 25.77 -10.48 3.27
CA CYS A 347 24.94 -9.43 3.87
C CYS A 347 24.35 -9.86 5.22
N VAL A 348 23.95 -11.15 5.33
CA VAL A 348 23.46 -11.71 6.60
C VAL A 348 24.55 -11.76 7.65
N GLU A 349 25.78 -12.17 7.30
CA GLU A 349 26.95 -12.20 8.19
C GLU A 349 27.35 -10.79 8.68
N GLY A 350 27.18 -9.78 7.80
CA GLY A 350 27.52 -8.39 8.11
C GLY A 350 26.36 -7.55 8.66
N ASP A 351 25.22 -8.16 9.00
CA ASP A 351 24.04 -7.51 9.58
C ASP A 351 23.42 -6.40 8.68
N TYR A 352 23.50 -6.58 7.35
CA TYR A 352 22.94 -5.64 6.39
C TYR A 352 21.46 -5.98 6.11
N ILE A 353 20.57 -5.13 6.59
CA ILE A 353 19.11 -5.38 6.63
C ILE A 353 18.53 -5.66 5.24
N GLU A 354 18.84 -4.84 4.22
CA GLU A 354 18.30 -4.99 2.87
C GLU A 354 18.71 -6.33 2.24
N GLY A 355 19.95 -6.77 2.49
CA GLY A 355 20.42 -8.08 2.03
C GLY A 355 19.78 -9.24 2.77
N ILE A 356 19.52 -9.11 4.07
CA ILE A 356 18.81 -10.11 4.88
C ILE A 356 17.37 -10.26 4.37
N GLU A 357 16.68 -9.15 4.15
CA GLU A 357 15.32 -9.14 3.60
C GLU A 357 15.30 -9.64 2.15
N GLY A 358 16.31 -9.31 1.36
CA GLY A 358 16.50 -9.83 0.01
C GLY A 358 16.62 -11.35 -0.02
N LEU A 359 17.42 -11.93 0.88
CA LEU A 359 17.54 -13.39 1.01
C LEU A 359 16.21 -14.03 1.46
N ALA A 360 15.51 -13.40 2.40
CA ALA A 360 14.19 -13.84 2.81
C ALA A 360 13.19 -13.86 1.64
N ASN A 361 13.25 -12.87 0.71
CA ASN A 361 12.44 -12.87 -0.50
C ASN A 361 12.75 -14.04 -1.43
N VAL A 362 14.04 -14.37 -1.61
CA VAL A 362 14.46 -15.49 -2.48
C VAL A 362 13.90 -16.82 -1.97
N TYR A 363 13.97 -17.07 -0.66
CA TYR A 363 13.41 -18.29 -0.06
C TYR A 363 11.87 -18.28 -0.01
N PHE A 364 11.25 -17.10 0.08
CA PHE A 364 9.79 -16.98 0.07
C PHE A 364 9.17 -17.27 -1.29
N ASN A 365 9.78 -16.73 -2.37
CA ASN A 365 9.25 -16.88 -3.72
C ASN A 365 9.43 -18.29 -4.30
N GLY A 366 10.49 -18.98 -3.91
CA GLY A 366 10.74 -20.35 -4.38
C GLY A 366 11.17 -20.47 -5.85
N ASP A 367 11.35 -19.36 -6.58
CA ASP A 367 11.63 -19.36 -8.02
C ASP A 367 13.10 -19.72 -8.35
N LEU A 368 14.03 -19.34 -7.46
CA LEU A 368 15.47 -19.50 -7.65
C LEU A 368 16.03 -20.66 -6.81
N VAL A 369 15.42 -20.93 -5.68
CA VAL A 369 15.73 -22.02 -4.74
C VAL A 369 14.43 -22.63 -4.23
N GLU A 370 14.48 -23.75 -3.59
CA GLU A 370 13.31 -24.35 -2.96
C GLU A 370 12.79 -23.46 -1.82
N GLU A 371 11.47 -23.28 -1.77
CA GLU A 371 10.79 -22.47 -0.76
C GLU A 371 11.12 -22.99 0.66
N ASP A 372 11.54 -22.09 1.57
CA ASP A 372 11.84 -22.42 2.97
C ASP A 372 11.28 -21.35 3.92
N MET A 373 10.02 -21.53 4.35
CA MET A 373 9.35 -20.60 5.29
C MET A 373 10.02 -20.54 6.66
N SER A 374 10.73 -21.62 7.08
CA SER A 374 11.48 -21.61 8.33
C SER A 374 12.70 -20.67 8.24
N ARG A 375 13.42 -20.73 7.11
CA ARG A 375 14.54 -19.84 6.83
C ARG A 375 14.08 -18.39 6.66
N VAL A 376 12.96 -18.17 5.95
CA VAL A 376 12.33 -16.83 5.82
C VAL A 376 12.07 -16.22 7.18
N LYS A 377 11.42 -16.98 8.08
CA LYS A 377 11.13 -16.52 9.43
C LYS A 377 12.41 -16.13 10.20
N GLN A 378 13.44 -17.00 10.20
CA GLN A 378 14.71 -16.71 10.87
C GLN A 378 15.38 -15.44 10.36
N LEU A 379 15.39 -15.22 9.05
CA LEU A 379 15.97 -14.04 8.42
C LEU A 379 15.19 -12.77 8.80
N LEU A 380 13.87 -12.81 8.74
CA LEU A 380 13.03 -11.66 9.12
C LEU A 380 13.10 -11.36 10.62
N GLU A 381 13.20 -12.39 11.48
CA GLU A 381 13.43 -12.20 12.93
C GLU A 381 14.80 -11.55 13.18
N LYS A 382 15.86 -11.95 12.46
CA LYS A 382 17.17 -11.30 12.53
C LYS A 382 17.09 -9.83 12.06
N ALA A 383 16.44 -9.55 10.94
CA ALA A 383 16.26 -8.17 10.46
C ALA A 383 15.47 -7.32 11.46
N LEU A 384 14.46 -7.88 12.12
CA LEU A 384 13.71 -7.23 13.19
C LEU A 384 14.59 -6.92 14.41
N GLU A 385 15.45 -7.85 14.84
CA GLU A 385 16.43 -7.61 15.94
C GLU A 385 17.37 -6.45 15.61
N LEU A 386 17.69 -6.26 14.33
CA LEU A 386 18.48 -5.13 13.82
C LEU A 386 17.67 -3.84 13.66
N GLY A 387 16.37 -3.86 13.97
CA GLY A 387 15.50 -2.68 13.95
C GLY A 387 14.72 -2.48 12.64
N SER A 388 14.58 -3.52 11.79
CA SER A 388 13.75 -3.41 10.59
C SER A 388 12.26 -3.42 10.91
N GLY A 389 11.59 -2.28 10.73
CA GLY A 389 10.14 -2.17 10.79
C GLY A 389 9.44 -2.92 9.63
N ASN A 390 10.11 -3.02 8.47
CA ASN A 390 9.61 -3.78 7.33
C ASN A 390 9.59 -5.28 7.59
N ALA A 391 10.63 -5.82 8.23
CA ALA A 391 10.66 -7.21 8.64
C ALA A 391 9.56 -7.54 9.66
N ALA A 392 9.29 -6.64 10.61
CA ALA A 392 8.17 -6.78 11.53
C ALA A 392 6.81 -6.82 10.79
N TYR A 393 6.59 -5.87 9.88
CA TYR A 393 5.38 -5.84 9.05
C TYR A 393 5.19 -7.14 8.25
N ARG A 394 6.26 -7.64 7.62
CA ARG A 394 6.21 -8.88 6.83
C ARG A 394 5.94 -10.10 7.68
N LEU A 395 6.51 -10.22 8.88
CA LEU A 395 6.20 -11.29 9.82
C LEU A 395 4.70 -11.24 10.21
N GLY A 396 4.16 -10.06 10.49
CA GLY A 396 2.75 -9.86 10.74
C GLY A 396 1.88 -10.34 9.57
N TRP A 397 2.21 -9.94 8.36
CA TRP A 397 1.52 -10.37 7.15
C TRP A 397 1.59 -11.89 6.91
N MET A 398 2.72 -12.51 7.20
CA MET A 398 2.87 -13.97 7.06
C MET A 398 2.03 -14.74 8.07
N TYR A 399 1.89 -14.25 9.31
CA TYR A 399 0.95 -14.82 10.29
C TYR A 399 -0.51 -14.58 9.91
N GLU A 400 -0.85 -13.40 9.38
CA GLU A 400 -2.19 -13.09 8.86
C GLU A 400 -2.63 -14.04 7.77
N ARG A 401 -1.69 -14.48 6.91
CA ARG A 401 -1.95 -15.38 5.77
C ARG A 401 -1.79 -16.87 6.09
N GLY A 402 -1.33 -17.22 7.29
CA GLY A 402 -1.09 -18.60 7.69
C GLY A 402 0.18 -19.24 7.09
N PHE A 403 1.15 -18.43 6.57
CA PHE A 403 2.42 -18.98 6.04
C PHE A 403 3.34 -19.50 7.15
N LEU A 404 3.19 -19.03 8.38
CA LEU A 404 4.02 -19.41 9.53
C LEU A 404 3.25 -20.24 10.58
N SER A 405 2.01 -20.63 10.30
CA SER A 405 1.11 -21.39 11.17
C SER A 405 0.19 -22.27 10.33
N GLU A 406 -0.42 -23.28 10.91
CA GLU A 406 -1.37 -24.17 10.21
C GLU A 406 -2.62 -23.40 9.74
N GLU A 407 -2.99 -22.35 10.46
CA GLU A 407 -4.13 -21.46 10.21
C GLU A 407 -3.69 -19.99 10.39
N PRO A 408 -4.40 -18.99 9.83
CA PRO A 408 -4.14 -17.58 10.08
C PRO A 408 -4.15 -17.24 11.57
N ASP A 409 -3.08 -16.60 12.06
CA ASP A 409 -2.93 -16.18 13.46
C ASP A 409 -2.99 -14.66 13.56
N TYR A 410 -4.20 -14.14 13.65
CA TYR A 410 -4.45 -12.70 13.70
C TYR A 410 -3.93 -12.02 14.97
N VAL A 411 -3.77 -12.77 16.07
CA VAL A 411 -3.23 -12.24 17.33
C VAL A 411 -1.74 -11.98 17.17
N LYS A 412 -0.99 -12.97 16.68
CA LYS A 412 0.43 -12.77 16.38
C LYS A 412 0.66 -11.75 15.28
N ALA A 413 -0.18 -11.73 14.24
CA ALA A 413 -0.10 -10.72 13.21
C ALA A 413 -0.18 -9.31 13.81
N MET A 414 -1.12 -9.06 14.72
CA MET A 414 -1.25 -7.80 15.42
C MET A 414 -0.01 -7.44 16.26
N GLU A 415 0.56 -8.41 17.00
CA GLU A 415 1.77 -8.17 17.78
C GLU A 415 2.94 -7.69 16.92
N TYR A 416 3.11 -8.26 15.73
CA TYR A 416 4.15 -7.85 14.80
C TYR A 416 3.83 -6.53 14.09
N TYR A 417 2.57 -6.23 13.78
CA TYR A 417 2.18 -4.93 13.24
C TYR A 417 2.39 -3.80 14.25
N GLU A 418 2.14 -4.04 15.54
CA GLU A 418 2.46 -3.08 16.60
C GLU A 418 3.98 -2.86 16.72
N LYS A 419 4.80 -3.92 16.65
CA LYS A 419 6.26 -3.78 16.60
C LYS A 419 6.73 -2.98 15.37
N ALA A 420 6.12 -3.22 14.21
CA ALA A 420 6.42 -2.44 13.00
C ALA A 420 6.07 -0.96 13.20
N ALA A 421 4.93 -0.66 13.82
CA ALA A 421 4.53 0.70 14.18
C ALA A 421 5.48 1.35 15.21
N GLU A 422 5.97 0.61 16.19
CA GLU A 422 6.98 1.07 17.16
C GLU A 422 8.32 1.43 16.48
N LEU A 423 8.61 0.80 15.34
CA LEU A 423 9.78 1.08 14.48
C LEU A 423 9.46 2.06 13.34
N ASP A 424 8.43 2.88 13.51
CA ASP A 424 7.98 3.92 12.56
C ASP A 424 7.73 3.38 11.13
N ASN A 425 7.30 2.12 11.00
CA ASN A 425 6.88 1.58 9.71
C ASN A 425 5.44 2.03 9.38
N VAL A 426 5.26 2.69 8.25
CA VAL A 426 3.97 3.25 7.81
C VAL A 426 2.91 2.17 7.60
N ASP A 427 3.29 1.06 6.97
CA ASP A 427 2.37 -0.06 6.71
C ASP A 427 2.02 -0.77 8.01
N GLY A 428 2.97 -0.84 8.97
CA GLY A 428 2.74 -1.32 10.32
C GLY A 428 1.66 -0.51 11.04
N TYR A 429 1.76 0.82 11.03
CA TYR A 429 0.72 1.70 11.57
C TYR A 429 -0.63 1.47 10.89
N CYS A 430 -0.68 1.40 9.56
CA CYS A 430 -1.91 1.20 8.81
C CYS A 430 -2.59 -0.14 9.13
N ARG A 431 -1.81 -1.23 9.18
CA ARG A 431 -2.36 -2.57 9.48
C ARG A 431 -2.79 -2.70 10.94
N ALA A 432 -1.99 -2.23 11.88
CA ALA A 432 -2.37 -2.22 13.28
C ALA A 432 -3.65 -1.39 13.51
N ALA A 433 -3.79 -0.24 12.86
CA ALA A 433 -4.99 0.57 12.89
C ALA A 433 -6.22 -0.17 12.33
N LEU A 434 -6.07 -0.84 11.18
CA LEU A 434 -7.13 -1.65 10.55
C LEU A 434 -7.59 -2.80 11.47
N TYR A 435 -6.65 -3.47 12.13
CA TYR A 435 -6.94 -4.57 13.05
C TYR A 435 -7.72 -4.08 14.27
N LEU A 436 -7.35 -2.92 14.82
CA LEU A 436 -8.06 -2.30 15.95
C LEU A 436 -9.44 -1.76 15.55
N ALA A 437 -9.60 -1.27 14.32
CA ALA A 437 -10.90 -0.81 13.81
C ALA A 437 -11.91 -1.97 13.68
N ASN A 438 -11.46 -3.11 13.15
CA ASN A 438 -12.32 -4.24 12.78
C ASN A 438 -12.32 -5.39 13.81
N GLY A 439 -11.41 -5.36 14.78
CA GLY A 439 -11.32 -6.39 15.82
C GLY A 439 -10.82 -7.75 15.35
N TYR A 440 -10.01 -7.82 14.29
CA TYR A 440 -9.50 -9.09 13.74
C TYR A 440 -8.70 -9.91 14.73
N SER A 441 -7.99 -9.27 15.67
CA SER A 441 -7.27 -9.92 16.77
C SER A 441 -8.15 -10.22 17.99
N GLY A 442 -9.47 -9.98 17.91
CA GLY A 442 -10.42 -10.11 19.03
C GLY A 442 -10.52 -8.86 19.92
N VAL A 443 -9.78 -7.80 19.61
CA VAL A 443 -9.78 -6.51 20.33
C VAL A 443 -10.12 -5.39 19.39
N THR A 444 -11.09 -4.53 19.78
CA THR A 444 -11.41 -3.29 19.06
C THR A 444 -11.02 -2.08 19.90
N ASP A 445 -10.33 -1.12 19.29
CA ASP A 445 -10.00 0.17 19.88
C ASP A 445 -10.00 1.27 18.83
N ALA A 446 -11.14 1.91 18.64
CA ALA A 446 -11.31 2.95 17.64
C ALA A 446 -10.45 4.21 17.90
N VAL A 447 -10.10 4.50 19.16
CA VAL A 447 -9.27 5.65 19.52
C VAL A 447 -7.81 5.40 19.12
N LYS A 448 -7.27 4.24 19.51
CA LYS A 448 -5.90 3.84 19.13
C LYS A 448 -5.77 3.63 17.63
N SER A 449 -6.79 3.07 16.96
CA SER A 449 -6.85 2.96 15.50
C SER A 449 -6.70 4.32 14.83
N ARG A 450 -7.46 5.32 15.27
CA ARG A 450 -7.35 6.69 14.77
C ARG A 450 -5.94 7.24 14.97
N GLU A 451 -5.37 7.13 16.18
CA GLU A 451 -4.03 7.64 16.49
C GLU A 451 -2.96 7.05 15.58
N TYR A 452 -3.08 5.77 15.26
CA TYR A 452 -2.17 5.09 14.34
C TYR A 452 -2.35 5.58 12.90
N TYR A 453 -3.58 5.75 12.41
CA TYR A 453 -3.81 6.35 11.11
C TYR A 453 -3.34 7.80 11.03
N GLU A 454 -3.51 8.61 12.10
CA GLU A 454 -3.02 9.98 12.16
C GLU A 454 -1.48 10.03 12.04
N LYS A 455 -0.76 9.11 12.69
CA LYS A 455 0.69 8.99 12.55
C LYS A 455 1.08 8.58 11.13
N ALA A 456 0.48 7.54 10.57
CA ALA A 456 0.76 7.10 9.20
C ALA A 456 0.46 8.22 8.17
N ALA A 457 -0.64 8.95 8.33
CA ALA A 457 -0.98 10.10 7.50
C ALA A 457 0.04 11.24 7.63
N GLY A 458 0.55 11.49 8.85
CA GLY A 458 1.64 12.43 9.10
C GLY A 458 2.95 12.04 8.42
N MET A 459 3.16 10.76 8.16
CA MET A 459 4.29 10.19 7.40
C MET A 459 4.03 10.12 5.88
N GLY A 460 2.90 10.67 5.40
CA GLY A 460 2.57 10.75 3.97
C GLY A 460 1.72 9.60 3.42
N SER A 461 1.14 8.74 4.28
CA SER A 461 0.27 7.66 3.81
C SER A 461 -1.08 8.17 3.32
N CYS A 462 -1.30 8.18 2.00
CA CYS A 462 -2.60 8.48 1.39
C CYS A 462 -3.68 7.46 1.76
N PHE A 463 -3.30 6.19 1.94
CA PHE A 463 -4.19 5.15 2.44
C PHE A 463 -4.73 5.52 3.83
N ALA A 464 -3.85 5.91 4.75
CA ALA A 464 -4.25 6.33 6.10
C ALA A 464 -5.17 7.56 6.09
N LEU A 465 -4.94 8.53 5.19
CA LEU A 465 -5.84 9.69 5.02
C LEU A 465 -7.25 9.23 4.63
N VAL A 466 -7.38 8.27 3.72
CA VAL A 466 -8.69 7.74 3.31
C VAL A 466 -9.34 6.93 4.44
N GLU A 467 -8.60 6.09 5.14
CA GLU A 467 -9.14 5.34 6.29
C GLU A 467 -9.61 6.27 7.41
N LEU A 468 -8.86 7.34 7.70
CA LEU A 468 -9.30 8.40 8.61
C LEU A 468 -10.61 9.04 8.13
N SER A 469 -10.78 9.23 6.82
CA SER A 469 -12.04 9.77 6.28
C SER A 469 -13.23 8.86 6.61
N PHE A 470 -13.08 7.54 6.56
CA PHE A 470 -14.11 6.59 6.98
C PHE A 470 -14.40 6.67 8.49
N LEU A 471 -13.38 6.86 9.33
CA LEU A 471 -13.60 7.04 10.77
C LEU A 471 -14.43 8.30 11.06
N TYR A 472 -14.13 9.42 10.38
CA TYR A 472 -14.92 10.66 10.52
C TYR A 472 -16.33 10.54 9.89
N GLU A 473 -16.49 9.81 8.79
CA GLU A 473 -17.78 9.56 8.17
C GLU A 473 -18.71 8.74 9.09
N ASN A 474 -18.17 7.74 9.78
CA ASN A 474 -18.95 6.83 10.62
C ASN A 474 -19.01 7.28 12.09
N GLY A 475 -18.15 8.19 12.54
CA GLY A 475 -18.05 8.60 13.94
C GLY A 475 -17.34 7.57 14.81
N ASN A 476 -16.43 6.75 14.24
CA ASN A 476 -15.71 5.70 14.96
C ASN A 476 -14.47 6.29 15.65
N GLY A 477 -14.51 6.40 16.99
CA GLY A 477 -13.42 6.99 17.78
C GLY A 477 -13.23 8.49 17.64
N VAL A 478 -14.10 9.15 16.87
CA VAL A 478 -14.15 10.60 16.61
C VAL A 478 -15.58 11.09 16.55
N GLU A 479 -15.78 12.40 16.69
CA GLU A 479 -17.07 13.02 16.37
C GLU A 479 -17.28 12.96 14.84
N ARG A 480 -18.47 12.52 14.44
CA ARG A 480 -18.82 12.39 13.02
C ARG A 480 -18.73 13.74 12.30
N SER A 481 -17.99 13.82 11.21
CA SER A 481 -17.88 15.01 10.35
C SER A 481 -17.56 14.63 8.91
N TYR A 482 -18.51 14.87 8.05
CA TYR A 482 -18.33 14.69 6.60
C TYR A 482 -17.39 15.72 6.01
N GLU A 483 -17.34 16.95 6.58
CA GLU A 483 -16.43 18.01 6.15
C GLU A 483 -14.98 17.57 6.34
N LYS A 484 -14.64 17.04 7.52
CA LYS A 484 -13.29 16.50 7.78
C LYS A 484 -12.96 15.28 6.92
N ALA A 485 -13.95 14.41 6.71
CA ALA A 485 -13.76 13.24 5.84
C ALA A 485 -13.44 13.68 4.40
N PHE A 486 -14.13 14.69 3.91
CA PHE A 486 -13.87 15.27 2.59
C PHE A 486 -12.48 15.93 2.50
N GLU A 487 -12.09 16.77 3.46
CA GLU A 487 -10.77 17.42 3.53
C GLU A 487 -9.61 16.39 3.50
N LEU A 488 -9.77 15.26 4.19
CA LEU A 488 -8.79 14.18 4.19
C LEU A 488 -8.67 13.50 2.82
N CYS A 489 -9.80 13.26 2.16
CA CYS A 489 -9.82 12.76 0.80
C CYS A 489 -9.19 13.77 -0.18
N GLU A 490 -9.45 15.10 -0.01
CA GLU A 490 -8.82 16.13 -0.85
C GLU A 490 -7.29 16.11 -0.73
N LYS A 491 -6.75 15.99 0.48
CA LYS A 491 -5.29 15.87 0.69
C LYS A 491 -4.72 14.65 -0.04
N ALA A 492 -5.35 13.48 0.13
CA ALA A 492 -4.88 12.26 -0.55
C ALA A 492 -5.00 12.37 -2.08
N ALA A 493 -6.04 13.02 -2.60
CA ALA A 493 -6.23 13.24 -4.03
C ALA A 493 -5.23 14.25 -4.63
N GLN A 494 -4.78 15.25 -3.86
CA GLN A 494 -3.71 16.18 -4.25
C GLN A 494 -2.37 15.46 -4.42
N GLU A 495 -2.09 14.45 -3.60
CA GLU A 495 -0.94 13.55 -3.74
C GLU A 495 -1.12 12.52 -4.86
N GLY A 496 -2.21 12.58 -5.61
CA GLY A 496 -2.47 11.72 -6.75
C GLY A 496 -3.13 10.38 -6.42
N TYR A 497 -3.64 10.15 -5.20
CA TYR A 497 -4.22 8.87 -4.80
C TYR A 497 -5.58 8.61 -5.47
N PRO A 498 -5.71 7.63 -6.38
CA PRO A 498 -6.88 7.52 -7.26
C PRO A 498 -8.19 7.19 -6.52
N TYR A 499 -8.12 6.33 -5.49
CA TYR A 499 -9.29 5.97 -4.71
C TYR A 499 -9.87 7.17 -3.93
N ALA A 500 -9.03 8.10 -3.46
CA ALA A 500 -9.50 9.35 -2.86
C ALA A 500 -10.24 10.23 -3.86
N MET A 501 -9.80 10.28 -5.12
CA MET A 501 -10.50 11.00 -6.19
C MET A 501 -11.91 10.43 -6.41
N PHE A 502 -12.03 9.09 -6.46
CA PHE A 502 -13.34 8.43 -6.50
C PHE A 502 -14.23 8.81 -5.31
N ARG A 503 -13.67 8.79 -4.08
CA ARG A 503 -14.40 9.14 -2.85
C ARG A 503 -14.93 10.57 -2.87
N ILE A 504 -14.15 11.53 -3.37
CA ILE A 504 -14.60 12.93 -3.55
C ILE A 504 -15.80 12.97 -4.50
N GLY A 505 -15.71 12.27 -5.63
CA GLY A 505 -16.83 12.17 -6.56
C GLY A 505 -18.10 11.64 -5.90
N LEU A 506 -17.98 10.61 -5.05
CA LEU A 506 -19.08 10.01 -4.32
C LEU A 506 -19.73 10.99 -3.31
N TYR A 507 -18.93 11.77 -2.58
CA TYR A 507 -19.45 12.79 -1.65
C TYR A 507 -20.23 13.89 -2.38
N LEU A 508 -19.74 14.33 -3.54
CA LEU A 508 -20.38 15.36 -4.37
C LEU A 508 -21.68 14.85 -5.02
N GLU A 509 -21.70 13.60 -5.49
CA GLU A 509 -22.90 12.98 -6.07
C GLU A 509 -24.00 12.77 -5.03
N LYS A 510 -23.65 12.27 -3.85
CA LYS A 510 -24.61 11.95 -2.79
C LYS A 510 -25.08 13.15 -1.97
N ALA A 511 -24.65 14.35 -2.29
CA ALA A 511 -25.00 15.57 -1.55
C ALA A 511 -24.64 15.53 -0.04
N VAL A 512 -23.61 14.81 0.33
CA VAL A 512 -23.23 14.59 1.74
C VAL A 512 -22.87 15.90 2.45
N LEU A 513 -22.37 16.89 1.69
CA LEU A 513 -21.97 18.21 2.18
C LEU A 513 -22.99 19.33 1.82
N GLY A 514 -24.23 18.98 1.49
CA GLY A 514 -25.28 19.94 1.15
C GLY A 514 -25.99 19.63 -0.16
N GLU A 515 -25.76 20.39 -1.22
CA GLU A 515 -26.36 20.14 -2.54
C GLU A 515 -25.51 19.16 -3.36
N ALA A 516 -26.20 18.32 -4.15
CA ALA A 516 -25.54 17.44 -5.11
C ALA A 516 -24.87 18.26 -6.23
N LYS A 517 -23.66 17.86 -6.59
CA LYS A 517 -22.87 18.51 -7.64
C LYS A 517 -22.41 17.47 -8.68
N PRO A 518 -23.33 16.97 -9.50
CA PRO A 518 -23.07 15.85 -10.39
C PRO A 518 -21.97 16.15 -11.45
N GLU A 519 -21.86 17.40 -11.94
CA GLU A 519 -20.81 17.75 -12.89
C GLU A 519 -19.42 17.73 -12.27
N GLU A 520 -19.29 18.22 -11.02
CA GLU A 520 -18.02 18.12 -10.28
C GLU A 520 -17.69 16.65 -9.95
N ALA A 521 -18.69 15.86 -9.55
CA ALA A 521 -18.55 14.42 -9.29
C ALA A 521 -18.04 13.67 -10.53
N PHE A 522 -18.68 13.94 -11.69
CA PHE A 522 -18.24 13.37 -12.98
C PHE A 522 -16.76 13.70 -13.30
N ALA A 523 -16.33 14.94 -13.06
CA ALA A 523 -14.95 15.34 -13.29
C ALA A 523 -13.96 14.58 -12.38
N TRP A 524 -14.33 14.31 -11.12
CA TRP A 524 -13.52 13.54 -10.19
C TRP A 524 -13.50 12.04 -10.53
N TYR A 525 -14.63 11.45 -10.92
CA TYR A 525 -14.67 10.07 -11.42
C TYR A 525 -13.84 9.90 -12.68
N THR A 526 -13.80 10.92 -13.56
CA THR A 526 -12.94 10.92 -14.75
C THR A 526 -11.47 10.89 -14.36
N LYS A 527 -11.03 11.69 -13.36
CA LYS A 527 -9.66 11.67 -12.88
C LYS A 527 -9.28 10.29 -12.28
N ALA A 528 -10.16 9.72 -11.44
CA ALA A 528 -9.95 8.40 -10.85
C ALA A 528 -9.84 7.30 -11.93
N ALA A 529 -10.76 7.31 -12.91
CA ALA A 529 -10.76 6.35 -14.02
C ALA A 529 -9.52 6.49 -14.93
N MET A 530 -9.06 7.71 -15.17
CA MET A 530 -7.82 7.99 -15.92
C MET A 530 -6.56 7.55 -15.18
N ALA A 531 -6.61 7.51 -13.85
CA ALA A 531 -5.58 6.95 -12.99
C ALA A 531 -5.74 5.43 -12.77
N ASP A 532 -6.54 4.77 -13.61
CA ASP A 532 -6.76 3.32 -13.67
C ASP A 532 -7.41 2.72 -12.40
N GLU A 533 -8.16 3.54 -11.63
CA GLU A 533 -8.89 3.10 -10.44
C GLU A 533 -10.20 2.38 -10.81
N ASN A 534 -10.39 1.17 -10.36
CA ASN A 534 -11.55 0.33 -10.71
C ASN A 534 -12.90 0.96 -10.31
N GLU A 535 -12.98 1.52 -9.10
CA GLU A 535 -14.18 2.22 -8.62
C GLU A 535 -14.49 3.43 -9.50
N GLY A 536 -13.44 4.17 -9.91
CA GLY A 536 -13.54 5.31 -10.82
C GLY A 536 -14.00 4.91 -12.22
N ILE A 537 -13.46 3.82 -12.76
CA ILE A 537 -13.84 3.25 -14.07
C ILE A 537 -15.32 2.88 -14.07
N PHE A 538 -15.77 2.13 -13.07
CA PHE A 538 -17.18 1.75 -12.94
C PHE A 538 -18.09 2.98 -12.76
N ALA A 539 -17.72 3.91 -11.85
CA ALA A 539 -18.50 5.12 -11.61
C ALA A 539 -18.64 5.99 -12.86
N LEU A 540 -17.58 6.14 -13.65
CA LEU A 540 -17.59 6.90 -14.89
C LEU A 540 -18.48 6.24 -15.96
N GLY A 541 -18.39 4.91 -16.11
CA GLY A 541 -19.29 4.15 -16.98
C GLY A 541 -20.76 4.32 -16.58
N ARG A 542 -21.06 4.30 -15.27
CA ARG A 542 -22.38 4.55 -14.73
C ARG A 542 -22.86 6.00 -14.99
N CYS A 543 -21.96 6.97 -14.87
CA CYS A 543 -22.29 8.36 -15.17
C CYS A 543 -22.74 8.54 -16.62
N TYR A 544 -22.04 7.96 -17.58
CA TYR A 544 -22.45 7.98 -18.99
C TYR A 544 -23.74 7.19 -19.24
N LYS A 545 -23.92 6.04 -18.57
CA LYS A 545 -25.15 5.24 -18.68
C LYS A 545 -26.40 5.98 -18.21
N GLN A 546 -26.30 6.80 -17.15
CA GLN A 546 -27.43 7.42 -16.46
C GLN A 546 -27.53 8.95 -16.67
N GLY A 547 -26.57 9.55 -17.36
CA GLY A 547 -26.52 11.00 -17.55
C GLY A 547 -26.19 11.78 -16.27
N ILE A 548 -25.35 11.21 -15.36
CA ILE A 548 -24.97 11.86 -14.10
C ILE A 548 -23.83 12.84 -14.36
N GLY A 549 -24.10 14.15 -14.28
CA GLY A 549 -23.11 15.20 -14.53
C GLY A 549 -22.62 15.27 -15.97
N THR A 550 -23.25 14.55 -16.90
CA THR A 550 -22.99 14.51 -18.34
C THR A 550 -24.25 14.13 -19.07
N GLU A 551 -24.27 14.19 -20.39
CA GLU A 551 -25.36 13.62 -21.19
C GLU A 551 -25.25 12.08 -21.17
N GLU A 552 -26.41 11.40 -21.27
CA GLU A 552 -26.46 9.95 -21.44
C GLU A 552 -25.75 9.52 -22.74
N ASP A 553 -24.80 8.60 -22.66
CA ASP A 553 -23.98 8.13 -23.76
C ASP A 553 -23.59 6.65 -23.55
N TRP A 554 -24.39 5.76 -24.13
CA TRP A 554 -24.18 4.32 -24.01
C TRP A 554 -22.89 3.85 -24.70
N ASP A 555 -22.43 4.50 -25.77
CA ASP A 555 -21.18 4.11 -26.45
C ASP A 555 -19.98 4.32 -25.51
N LYS A 556 -19.93 5.49 -24.83
CA LYS A 556 -18.91 5.76 -23.83
C LYS A 556 -19.07 4.93 -22.57
N ALA A 557 -20.30 4.67 -22.13
CA ALA A 557 -20.54 3.79 -20.98
C ALA A 557 -19.95 2.41 -21.23
N LEU A 558 -20.20 1.83 -22.40
CA LEU A 558 -19.69 0.52 -22.81
C LEU A 558 -18.17 0.52 -22.99
N GLU A 559 -17.56 1.62 -23.47
CA GLU A 559 -16.10 1.75 -23.54
C GLU A 559 -15.49 1.63 -22.15
N TRP A 560 -16.02 2.35 -21.15
CA TRP A 560 -15.49 2.31 -19.79
C TRP A 560 -15.77 0.97 -19.08
N PHE A 561 -16.98 0.42 -19.24
CA PHE A 561 -17.26 -0.92 -18.73
C PHE A 561 -16.36 -1.98 -19.39
N GLY A 562 -16.01 -1.79 -20.68
CA GLY A 562 -15.06 -2.65 -21.40
C GLY A 562 -13.67 -2.62 -20.75
N LYS A 563 -13.14 -1.44 -20.43
CA LYS A 563 -11.86 -1.29 -19.71
C LYS A 563 -11.89 -1.99 -18.34
N GLY A 564 -12.98 -1.84 -17.59
CA GLY A 564 -13.14 -2.55 -16.32
C GLY A 564 -13.24 -4.06 -16.49
N ALA A 565 -13.91 -4.53 -17.56
CA ALA A 565 -14.03 -5.94 -17.87
C ALA A 565 -12.70 -6.58 -18.31
N GLU A 566 -11.80 -5.85 -18.96
CA GLU A 566 -10.42 -6.30 -19.26
C GLU A 566 -9.64 -6.56 -17.97
N LYS A 567 -9.92 -5.79 -16.91
CA LYS A 567 -9.36 -5.99 -15.56
C LYS A 567 -10.15 -7.03 -14.74
N ASN A 568 -11.14 -7.69 -15.33
CA ASN A 568 -12.06 -8.61 -14.65
C ASN A 568 -12.86 -7.96 -13.50
N GLU A 569 -13.20 -6.67 -13.56
CA GLU A 569 -14.03 -6.01 -12.56
C GLU A 569 -15.48 -6.52 -12.70
N SER A 570 -16.00 -7.18 -11.64
CA SER A 570 -17.26 -7.94 -11.69
C SER A 570 -18.49 -7.08 -11.99
N ARG A 571 -18.54 -5.84 -11.53
CA ARG A 571 -19.67 -4.90 -11.81
C ARG A 571 -19.65 -4.45 -13.25
N CYS A 572 -18.45 -4.16 -13.81
CA CYS A 572 -18.33 -3.81 -15.22
C CYS A 572 -18.70 -4.98 -16.14
N LEU A 573 -18.26 -6.20 -15.80
CA LEU A 573 -18.69 -7.42 -16.50
C LEU A 573 -20.21 -7.58 -16.47
N THR A 574 -20.83 -7.35 -15.31
CA THR A 574 -22.28 -7.44 -15.15
C THR A 574 -23.02 -6.40 -15.98
N GLU A 575 -22.55 -5.14 -16.00
CA GLU A 575 -23.15 -4.08 -16.80
C GLU A 575 -23.06 -4.38 -18.31
N LEU A 576 -21.94 -4.92 -18.78
CA LEU A 576 -21.81 -5.39 -20.16
C LEU A 576 -22.76 -6.57 -20.45
N GLY A 577 -22.87 -7.51 -19.52
CA GLY A 577 -23.83 -8.62 -19.63
C GLY A 577 -25.27 -8.11 -19.79
N LEU A 578 -25.68 -7.17 -18.95
CA LEU A 578 -27.00 -6.53 -19.02
C LEU A 578 -27.20 -5.71 -20.29
N ALA A 579 -26.16 -5.04 -20.76
CA ALA A 579 -26.22 -4.26 -22.01
C ALA A 579 -26.48 -5.18 -23.23
N TYR A 580 -25.79 -6.34 -23.31
CA TYR A 580 -26.03 -7.32 -24.36
C TYR A 580 -27.33 -8.12 -24.18
N GLU A 581 -27.84 -8.28 -22.96
CA GLU A 581 -29.12 -8.90 -22.66
C GLU A 581 -30.29 -8.03 -23.20
N ASN A 582 -30.20 -6.71 -22.98
CA ASN A 582 -31.30 -5.78 -23.26
C ASN A 582 -31.12 -4.96 -24.56
N GLY A 583 -29.99 -5.11 -25.27
CA GLY A 583 -29.70 -4.34 -26.48
C GLY A 583 -29.41 -2.84 -26.20
N ASN A 584 -28.87 -2.50 -25.00
CA ASN A 584 -28.61 -1.13 -24.61
C ASN A 584 -27.24 -0.66 -25.16
N GLY A 585 -27.26 0.26 -26.15
CA GLY A 585 -26.03 0.75 -26.81
C GLY A 585 -25.32 -0.29 -27.69
N VAL A 586 -25.81 -1.54 -27.74
CA VAL A 586 -25.29 -2.64 -28.58
C VAL A 586 -26.45 -3.48 -29.09
N GLU A 587 -26.23 -4.25 -30.15
CA GLU A 587 -27.21 -5.21 -30.59
C GLU A 587 -27.37 -6.33 -29.54
N GLU A 588 -28.60 -6.72 -29.24
CA GLU A 588 -28.94 -7.78 -28.31
C GLU A 588 -28.18 -9.06 -28.67
N ASN A 589 -27.48 -9.64 -27.71
CA ASN A 589 -26.69 -10.84 -27.90
C ASN A 589 -26.65 -11.72 -26.65
N PRO A 590 -27.59 -12.68 -26.53
CA PRO A 590 -27.69 -13.53 -25.36
C PRO A 590 -26.41 -14.37 -25.09
N GLN A 591 -25.64 -14.71 -26.13
CA GLN A 591 -24.39 -15.46 -25.96
C GLN A 591 -23.35 -14.64 -25.23
N LYS A 592 -23.15 -13.36 -25.61
CA LYS A 592 -22.25 -12.44 -24.93
C LYS A 592 -22.76 -12.09 -23.55
N ALA A 593 -24.07 -11.92 -23.37
CA ALA A 593 -24.66 -11.67 -22.08
C ALA A 593 -24.31 -12.77 -21.08
N VAL A 594 -24.47 -14.04 -21.48
CA VAL A 594 -24.10 -15.20 -20.67
C VAL A 594 -22.60 -15.26 -20.43
N GLU A 595 -21.75 -14.98 -21.43
CA GLU A 595 -20.29 -14.99 -21.29
C GLU A 595 -19.82 -13.99 -20.22
N TYR A 596 -20.21 -12.74 -20.31
CA TYR A 596 -19.84 -11.71 -19.35
C TYR A 596 -20.39 -12.00 -17.94
N MET A 597 -21.64 -12.45 -17.87
CA MET A 597 -22.29 -12.78 -16.61
C MET A 597 -21.64 -13.98 -15.93
N THR A 598 -21.21 -15.00 -16.69
CA THR A 598 -20.46 -16.16 -16.17
C THR A 598 -19.14 -15.72 -15.55
N ARG A 599 -18.36 -14.87 -16.26
CA ARG A 599 -17.10 -14.35 -15.75
C ARG A 599 -17.26 -13.59 -14.42
N ALA A 600 -18.34 -12.80 -14.30
CA ALA A 600 -18.64 -12.08 -13.06
C ALA A 600 -19.08 -13.05 -11.93
N ALA A 601 -19.89 -14.04 -12.24
CA ALA A 601 -20.42 -15.03 -11.30
C ALA A 601 -19.33 -15.97 -10.75
N GLU A 602 -18.34 -16.32 -11.58
CA GLU A 602 -17.16 -17.10 -11.17
C GLU A 602 -16.24 -16.38 -10.21
N GLN A 603 -16.32 -15.04 -10.15
CA GLN A 603 -15.62 -14.20 -9.17
C GLN A 603 -16.45 -13.97 -7.89
N ASP A 604 -17.42 -14.84 -7.65
CA ASP A 604 -18.30 -14.79 -6.49
C ASP A 604 -19.18 -13.53 -6.38
N TYR A 605 -19.45 -12.83 -7.51
CA TYR A 605 -20.33 -11.68 -7.52
C TYR A 605 -21.80 -12.11 -7.46
N GLY A 606 -22.42 -11.93 -6.30
CA GLY A 606 -23.75 -12.46 -5.98
C GLY A 606 -24.85 -12.11 -6.96
N TYR A 607 -24.90 -10.87 -7.47
CA TYR A 607 -25.92 -10.46 -8.45
C TYR A 607 -25.75 -11.19 -9.80
N ALA A 608 -24.50 -11.38 -10.24
CA ALA A 608 -24.26 -12.15 -11.46
C ALA A 608 -24.60 -13.64 -11.27
N GLN A 609 -24.34 -14.21 -10.08
CA GLN A 609 -24.78 -15.57 -9.75
C GLN A 609 -26.31 -15.70 -9.79
N PHE A 610 -27.03 -14.73 -9.25
CA PHE A 610 -28.49 -14.68 -9.37
C PHE A 610 -28.94 -14.65 -10.84
N LYS A 611 -28.36 -13.80 -11.67
CA LYS A 611 -28.67 -13.69 -13.10
C LYS A 611 -28.33 -15.00 -13.85
N MET A 612 -27.23 -15.68 -13.51
CA MET A 612 -26.93 -17.01 -14.05
C MET A 612 -27.98 -18.04 -13.67
N GLY A 613 -28.51 -17.97 -12.44
CA GLY A 613 -29.67 -18.76 -12.02
C GLY A 613 -30.89 -18.51 -12.91
N ASP A 614 -31.25 -17.25 -13.15
CA ASP A 614 -32.36 -16.87 -14.06
C ASP A 614 -32.10 -17.36 -15.49
N TYR A 615 -30.88 -17.29 -16.02
CA TYR A 615 -30.54 -17.78 -17.36
C TYR A 615 -30.74 -19.29 -17.53
N TYR A 616 -30.42 -20.08 -16.50
CA TYR A 616 -30.71 -21.52 -16.53
C TYR A 616 -32.17 -21.83 -16.22
N PHE A 617 -32.86 -21.01 -15.44
CA PHE A 617 -34.26 -21.24 -15.10
C PHE A 617 -35.21 -20.96 -16.28
N PHE A 618 -34.97 -19.88 -17.03
CA PHE A 618 -35.83 -19.47 -18.14
C PHE A 618 -35.29 -19.87 -19.53
N GLY A 619 -34.05 -20.35 -19.60
CA GLY A 619 -33.35 -20.57 -20.86
C GLY A 619 -32.92 -19.25 -21.55
N CYS A 620 -31.62 -18.92 -21.54
CA CYS A 620 -31.10 -17.73 -22.21
C CYS A 620 -29.86 -18.09 -23.04
N GLY A 621 -29.88 -17.77 -24.32
CA GLY A 621 -28.74 -17.99 -25.22
C GLY A 621 -28.26 -19.44 -25.22
N PRO A 622 -27.00 -19.69 -24.79
CA PRO A 622 -26.45 -21.04 -24.70
C PRO A 622 -26.95 -21.85 -23.48
N CYS A 623 -27.59 -21.19 -22.51
CA CYS A 623 -28.16 -21.84 -21.34
C CYS A 623 -29.53 -22.44 -21.72
N LEU A 624 -29.61 -23.76 -21.81
CA LEU A 624 -30.89 -24.45 -21.90
C LEU A 624 -31.54 -24.49 -20.52
N GLU A 625 -32.88 -24.55 -20.47
CA GLU A 625 -33.64 -24.70 -19.22
C GLU A 625 -33.09 -25.90 -18.42
N ASP A 626 -32.61 -25.60 -17.22
CA ASP A 626 -32.02 -26.60 -16.32
C ASP A 626 -32.22 -26.13 -14.88
N ASN A 627 -33.32 -26.56 -14.27
CA ASN A 627 -33.70 -26.17 -12.91
C ASN A 627 -32.63 -26.55 -11.86
N LYS A 628 -31.87 -27.64 -12.06
CA LYS A 628 -30.83 -28.05 -11.10
C LYS A 628 -29.65 -27.06 -11.12
N LYS A 629 -29.20 -26.71 -12.32
CA LYS A 629 -28.15 -25.69 -12.44
C LYS A 629 -28.63 -24.32 -11.97
N ALA A 630 -29.90 -23.96 -12.22
CA ALA A 630 -30.46 -22.73 -11.73
C ALA A 630 -30.41 -22.67 -10.19
N VAL A 631 -30.81 -23.77 -9.53
CA VAL A 631 -30.74 -23.91 -8.06
C VAL A 631 -29.30 -23.79 -7.56
N GLU A 632 -28.32 -24.46 -8.19
CA GLU A 632 -26.92 -24.35 -7.80
C GLU A 632 -26.39 -22.90 -7.83
N TRP A 633 -26.78 -22.13 -8.85
CA TRP A 633 -26.40 -20.71 -8.94
C TRP A 633 -27.18 -19.84 -7.94
N TYR A 634 -28.47 -20.10 -7.74
CA TYR A 634 -29.23 -19.38 -6.71
C TYR A 634 -28.70 -19.66 -5.30
N GLU A 635 -28.26 -20.88 -5.00
CA GLU A 635 -27.66 -21.21 -3.68
C GLU A 635 -26.38 -20.40 -3.45
N LYS A 636 -25.52 -20.24 -4.46
CA LYS A 636 -24.34 -19.35 -4.37
C LYS A 636 -24.76 -17.89 -4.13
N ALA A 637 -25.74 -17.41 -4.88
CA ALA A 637 -26.25 -16.03 -4.70
C ALA A 637 -26.91 -15.83 -3.33
N VAL A 638 -27.57 -16.85 -2.77
CA VAL A 638 -28.11 -16.84 -1.41
C VAL A 638 -27.00 -16.80 -0.36
N ALA A 639 -25.88 -17.49 -0.60
CA ALA A 639 -24.70 -17.41 0.27
C ALA A 639 -24.09 -16.00 0.27
N ASN A 640 -24.21 -15.30 -0.86
CA ASN A 640 -23.85 -13.88 -0.99
C ASN A 640 -24.99 -12.92 -0.63
N GLU A 641 -25.95 -13.39 0.14
CA GLU A 641 -27.05 -12.59 0.71
C GLU A 641 -27.90 -11.83 -0.32
N ILE A 642 -28.05 -12.34 -1.55
CA ILE A 642 -28.89 -11.74 -2.59
C ILE A 642 -30.37 -12.05 -2.33
N PRO A 643 -31.21 -11.06 -1.94
CA PRO A 643 -32.61 -11.31 -1.58
C PRO A 643 -33.46 -11.84 -2.73
N MET A 644 -33.20 -11.40 -3.97
CA MET A 644 -33.88 -11.89 -5.17
C MET A 644 -33.66 -13.37 -5.39
N ALA A 645 -32.43 -13.89 -5.11
CA ALA A 645 -32.16 -15.33 -5.16
C ALA A 645 -32.92 -16.09 -4.08
N MET A 646 -33.06 -15.52 -2.89
CA MET A 646 -33.87 -16.12 -1.81
C MET A 646 -35.35 -16.23 -2.23
N LEU A 647 -35.88 -15.20 -2.88
CA LEU A 647 -37.24 -15.25 -3.44
C LEU A 647 -37.38 -16.34 -4.51
N ARG A 648 -36.45 -16.41 -5.48
CA ARG A 648 -36.47 -17.45 -6.52
C ARG A 648 -36.41 -18.85 -5.92
N MET A 649 -35.60 -19.04 -4.88
CA MET A 649 -35.54 -20.33 -4.15
C MET A 649 -36.85 -20.62 -3.41
N GLY A 650 -37.45 -19.60 -2.80
CA GLY A 650 -38.77 -19.70 -2.21
C GLY A 650 -39.84 -20.11 -3.23
N ASP A 651 -39.88 -19.44 -4.38
CA ASP A 651 -40.81 -19.75 -5.46
C ASP A 651 -40.58 -21.15 -6.05
N TYR A 652 -39.32 -21.52 -6.22
CA TYR A 652 -38.96 -22.85 -6.74
C TYR A 652 -39.55 -23.97 -5.86
N TYR A 653 -39.37 -23.90 -4.56
CA TYR A 653 -39.90 -24.89 -3.63
C TYR A 653 -41.43 -24.75 -3.40
N LEU A 654 -42.01 -23.58 -3.62
CA LEU A 654 -43.43 -23.32 -3.49
C LEU A 654 -44.22 -23.99 -4.62
N TYR A 655 -43.73 -23.87 -5.89
CA TYR A 655 -44.45 -24.34 -7.06
C TYR A 655 -44.09 -25.77 -7.53
N ASP A 656 -43.21 -26.44 -6.77
CA ASP A 656 -42.85 -27.85 -6.91
C ASP A 656 -42.41 -28.22 -8.35
N TYR A 657 -41.51 -27.48 -8.92
CA TYR A 657 -41.02 -27.71 -10.29
C TYR A 657 -40.37 -29.12 -10.50
N ASP A 658 -39.89 -29.76 -9.40
CA ASP A 658 -39.26 -31.10 -9.43
C ASP A 658 -39.97 -32.13 -8.53
N SER A 659 -41.27 -31.95 -8.16
CA SER A 659 -42.07 -32.88 -7.35
C SER A 659 -41.56 -33.07 -5.91
N LEU A 660 -40.91 -32.13 -5.30
CA LEU A 660 -40.30 -32.27 -3.97
C LEU A 660 -41.18 -31.83 -2.82
N ASN A 661 -42.29 -31.14 -3.03
CA ASN A 661 -43.22 -30.58 -2.03
C ASN A 661 -42.52 -30.19 -0.70
N GLU A 662 -41.52 -29.30 -0.80
CA GLU A 662 -40.70 -28.87 0.34
C GLU A 662 -41.17 -27.50 0.89
N SER A 663 -42.41 -27.42 1.30
CA SER A 663 -43.05 -26.19 1.78
C SER A 663 -42.32 -25.56 2.96
N GLU A 664 -41.67 -26.35 3.81
CA GLU A 664 -40.85 -25.82 4.92
C GLU A 664 -39.60 -25.08 4.39
N LYS A 665 -38.98 -25.53 3.30
CA LYS A 665 -37.87 -24.84 2.66
C LYS A 665 -38.35 -23.54 2.00
N ALA A 666 -39.49 -23.58 1.29
CA ALA A 666 -40.08 -22.38 0.71
C ALA A 666 -40.25 -21.29 1.78
N PHE A 667 -40.88 -21.64 2.90
CA PHE A 667 -41.04 -20.73 4.04
C PHE A 667 -39.73 -20.22 4.61
N ALA A 668 -38.71 -21.07 4.73
CA ALA A 668 -37.39 -20.70 5.25
C ALA A 668 -36.70 -19.67 4.35
N TYR A 669 -36.77 -19.84 3.03
CA TYR A 669 -36.18 -18.88 2.08
C TYR A 669 -36.94 -17.56 2.07
N PHE A 670 -38.31 -17.59 2.05
CA PHE A 670 -39.07 -16.34 2.15
C PHE A 670 -38.85 -15.62 3.48
N LYS A 671 -38.62 -16.36 4.58
CA LYS A 671 -38.28 -15.77 5.86
C LYS A 671 -36.93 -15.06 5.82
N LYS A 672 -35.90 -15.65 5.18
CA LYS A 672 -34.63 -14.99 4.95
C LYS A 672 -34.78 -13.74 4.05
N ALA A 673 -35.53 -13.84 2.98
CA ALA A 673 -35.78 -12.70 2.08
C ALA A 673 -36.46 -11.54 2.80
N ALA A 674 -37.36 -11.81 3.72
CA ALA A 674 -38.11 -10.84 4.50
C ALA A 674 -37.29 -10.08 5.57
N GLU A 675 -36.05 -10.53 5.87
CA GLU A 675 -35.09 -9.76 6.66
C GLU A 675 -34.71 -8.45 5.93
N TYR A 676 -34.93 -8.41 4.61
CA TYR A 676 -34.79 -7.23 3.76
C TYR A 676 -36.19 -6.64 3.52
N GLU A 677 -36.45 -5.46 4.04
CA GLU A 677 -37.77 -4.81 4.15
C GLU A 677 -38.65 -4.85 2.89
N TRP A 678 -38.06 -4.94 1.69
CA TRP A 678 -38.72 -4.92 0.38
C TRP A 678 -39.33 -6.29 -0.04
N TYR A 679 -39.00 -7.39 0.62
CA TYR A 679 -39.25 -8.76 0.12
C TYR A 679 -40.20 -9.57 1.00
N ASN A 680 -41.26 -8.93 1.54
CA ASN A 680 -42.20 -9.53 2.47
C ASN A 680 -43.38 -10.29 1.81
N GLU A 681 -43.61 -10.16 0.50
CA GLU A 681 -44.77 -10.77 -0.21
C GLU A 681 -44.80 -12.28 -0.04
N GLY A 682 -43.68 -12.99 -0.21
CA GLY A 682 -43.61 -14.46 -0.09
C GLY A 682 -44.07 -14.98 1.27
N LEU A 683 -43.69 -14.29 2.35
CA LEU A 683 -44.20 -14.64 3.69
C LEU A 683 -45.72 -14.42 3.83
N GLY A 684 -46.22 -13.34 3.25
CA GLY A 684 -47.67 -13.09 3.19
C GLY A 684 -48.42 -14.26 2.54
N ILE A 685 -47.93 -14.78 1.44
CA ILE A 685 -48.45 -15.97 0.71
C ILE A 685 -48.34 -17.24 1.60
N CYS A 686 -47.23 -17.46 2.26
CA CYS A 686 -47.03 -18.61 3.12
C CYS A 686 -48.08 -18.67 4.27
N TYR A 687 -48.27 -17.52 4.93
CA TYR A 687 -49.28 -17.45 6.02
C TYR A 687 -50.74 -17.50 5.53
N GLU A 688 -51.01 -16.95 4.29
CA GLU A 688 -52.34 -17.03 3.71
C GLU A 688 -52.72 -18.49 3.36
N MET A 689 -51.79 -19.28 2.83
CA MET A 689 -52.02 -20.60 2.29
C MET A 689 -51.58 -21.75 3.19
N GLY A 690 -50.97 -21.48 4.35
CA GLY A 690 -50.45 -22.53 5.25
C GLY A 690 -49.25 -23.24 4.68
N ILE A 691 -48.33 -22.55 3.95
CA ILE A 691 -47.18 -23.18 3.30
C ILE A 691 -45.95 -23.18 4.21
N GLY A 692 -45.57 -24.37 4.70
CA GLY A 692 -44.45 -24.54 5.63
C GLY A 692 -44.67 -23.93 7.01
N VAL A 693 -45.85 -23.38 7.25
CA VAL A 693 -46.29 -22.76 8.52
C VAL A 693 -47.79 -22.94 8.65
N GLU A 694 -48.35 -22.85 9.88
CA GLU A 694 -49.78 -22.83 10.12
C GLU A 694 -50.40 -21.56 9.51
N ASP A 695 -51.52 -21.68 8.81
CA ASP A 695 -52.21 -20.54 8.20
C ASP A 695 -52.60 -19.50 9.26
N ASN A 696 -52.38 -18.22 8.92
CA ASN A 696 -52.64 -17.10 9.81
C ASN A 696 -52.95 -15.83 9.03
N GLU A 697 -54.23 -15.55 8.86
CA GLU A 697 -54.72 -14.39 8.11
C GLU A 697 -54.18 -13.06 8.66
N ALA A 698 -53.96 -12.92 9.96
CA ALA A 698 -53.47 -11.68 10.55
C ALA A 698 -51.96 -11.47 10.25
N GLU A 699 -51.14 -12.52 10.30
CA GLU A 699 -49.76 -12.45 9.88
C GLU A 699 -49.67 -12.23 8.36
N ALA A 700 -50.48 -12.89 7.55
CA ALA A 700 -50.54 -12.68 6.11
C ALA A 700 -50.82 -11.20 5.77
N PHE A 701 -51.86 -10.62 6.39
CA PHE A 701 -52.19 -9.20 6.25
C PHE A 701 -51.02 -8.30 6.65
N LYS A 702 -50.33 -8.55 7.74
CA LYS A 702 -49.17 -7.81 8.22
C LYS A 702 -48.07 -7.78 7.19
N TYR A 703 -47.66 -8.94 6.63
CA TYR A 703 -46.58 -9.02 5.65
C TYR A 703 -46.98 -8.44 4.29
N TYR A 704 -48.23 -8.59 3.87
CA TYR A 704 -48.73 -7.90 2.67
C TYR A 704 -48.71 -6.39 2.86
N THR A 705 -49.10 -5.87 4.01
CA THR A 705 -49.04 -4.42 4.28
C THR A 705 -47.60 -3.90 4.25
N LEU A 706 -46.64 -4.62 4.89
CA LEU A 706 -45.24 -4.27 4.86
C LEU A 706 -44.67 -4.23 3.42
N ALA A 707 -45.02 -5.22 2.61
CA ALA A 707 -44.59 -5.23 1.20
C ALA A 707 -45.26 -4.10 0.38
N ALA A 708 -46.50 -3.82 0.66
CA ALA A 708 -47.29 -2.77 0.01
C ALA A 708 -46.76 -1.37 0.35
N ASP A 709 -46.42 -1.11 1.61
CA ASP A 709 -45.84 0.15 2.07
C ASP A 709 -44.46 0.41 1.39
N ASN A 710 -43.73 -0.68 1.04
CA ASN A 710 -42.49 -0.64 0.27
C ASN A 710 -42.67 -0.66 -1.26
N GLY A 711 -43.92 -0.45 -1.76
CA GLY A 711 -44.18 -0.28 -3.18
C GLY A 711 -44.46 -1.54 -3.98
N ASN A 712 -44.62 -2.73 -3.34
CA ASN A 712 -45.00 -3.94 -4.07
C ASN A 712 -46.46 -3.87 -4.50
N VAL A 713 -46.69 -3.76 -5.82
CA VAL A 713 -48.01 -3.56 -6.44
C VAL A 713 -48.97 -4.71 -6.20
N THR A 714 -48.44 -5.97 -6.24
CA THR A 714 -49.27 -7.17 -5.94
C THR A 714 -49.71 -7.16 -4.50
N SER A 715 -48.84 -6.80 -3.59
CA SER A 715 -49.14 -6.71 -2.15
C SER A 715 -50.09 -5.56 -1.83
N MET A 716 -49.99 -4.39 -2.54
CA MET A 716 -51.02 -3.33 -2.44
C MET A 716 -52.40 -3.85 -2.81
N TYR A 717 -52.53 -4.62 -3.89
CA TYR A 717 -53.77 -5.26 -4.28
C TYR A 717 -54.27 -6.29 -3.23
N ARG A 718 -53.39 -7.13 -2.71
CA ARG A 718 -53.74 -8.11 -1.69
C ARG A 718 -54.14 -7.45 -0.36
N THR A 719 -53.44 -6.41 0.07
CA THR A 719 -53.81 -5.60 1.25
C THR A 719 -55.18 -4.93 1.05
N GLY A 720 -55.46 -4.40 -0.15
CA GLY A 720 -56.80 -3.92 -0.51
C GLY A 720 -57.88 -4.98 -0.38
N LEU A 721 -57.61 -6.24 -0.83
CA LEU A 721 -58.50 -7.35 -0.69
C LEU A 721 -58.74 -7.73 0.78
N CYS A 722 -57.70 -7.73 1.62
CA CYS A 722 -57.83 -7.97 3.04
C CYS A 722 -58.76 -6.97 3.72
N TYR A 723 -58.61 -5.69 3.46
CA TYR A 723 -59.51 -4.66 3.94
C TYR A 723 -60.93 -4.76 3.34
N TYR A 724 -61.05 -5.13 2.05
CA TYR A 724 -62.36 -5.23 1.37
C TYR A 724 -63.18 -6.39 1.90
N ASN A 725 -62.53 -7.55 2.18
CA ASN A 725 -63.23 -8.76 2.64
C ASN A 725 -63.23 -8.90 4.20
N GLY A 726 -62.39 -8.15 4.91
CA GLY A 726 -62.20 -8.30 6.34
C GLY A 726 -61.43 -9.57 6.74
N VAL A 727 -60.40 -9.95 5.93
CA VAL A 727 -59.52 -11.11 6.15
C VAL A 727 -58.25 -10.65 6.83
N GLY A 728 -57.93 -11.20 8.00
CA GLY A 728 -56.80 -10.84 8.83
C GLY A 728 -56.85 -9.43 9.44
N VAL A 729 -57.85 -8.64 9.07
CA VAL A 729 -58.07 -7.28 9.55
C VAL A 729 -59.59 -6.98 9.55
N LYS A 730 -60.02 -5.99 10.36
CA LYS A 730 -61.39 -5.56 10.34
C LYS A 730 -61.72 -4.93 8.97
N GLN A 731 -62.86 -5.34 8.35
CA GLN A 731 -63.33 -4.78 7.09
C GLN A 731 -63.37 -3.24 7.10
N ASN A 732 -62.77 -2.62 6.08
CA ASN A 732 -62.71 -1.19 5.91
C ASN A 732 -62.66 -0.80 4.42
N TYR A 733 -63.80 -0.47 3.85
CA TYR A 733 -63.87 -0.10 2.41
C TYR A 733 -63.09 1.18 2.07
N ALA A 734 -62.96 2.12 2.99
CA ALA A 734 -62.20 3.34 2.74
C ALA A 734 -60.67 3.05 2.56
N GLU A 735 -60.13 2.19 3.43
CA GLU A 735 -58.75 1.72 3.28
C GLU A 735 -58.61 0.83 2.04
N ALA A 736 -59.57 -0.05 1.75
CA ALA A 736 -59.55 -0.85 0.54
C ALA A 736 -59.52 0.03 -0.72
N TYR A 737 -60.32 1.08 -0.74
CA TYR A 737 -60.35 2.04 -1.84
C TYR A 737 -59.01 2.72 -2.04
N ARG A 738 -58.33 3.17 -0.99
CA ARG A 738 -57.02 3.78 -1.06
C ARG A 738 -55.99 2.81 -1.67
N TRP A 739 -55.87 1.60 -1.15
CA TRP A 739 -54.93 0.61 -1.63
C TRP A 739 -55.21 0.15 -3.08
N PHE A 740 -56.47 0.00 -3.47
CA PHE A 740 -56.82 -0.27 -4.86
C PHE A 740 -56.54 0.90 -5.78
N THR A 741 -56.68 2.14 -5.30
CA THR A 741 -56.29 3.32 -6.09
C THR A 741 -54.80 3.33 -6.37
N ASP A 742 -53.97 3.06 -5.34
CA ASP A 742 -52.50 3.01 -5.47
C ASP A 742 -52.08 1.85 -6.40
N ALA A 743 -52.65 0.65 -6.20
CA ALA A 743 -52.36 -0.48 -7.07
C ALA A 743 -52.82 -0.31 -8.52
N ALA A 744 -53.99 0.25 -8.76
CA ALA A 744 -54.55 0.51 -10.10
C ALA A 744 -53.76 1.60 -10.82
N GLY A 745 -53.28 2.63 -10.09
CA GLY A 745 -52.36 3.64 -10.61
C GLY A 745 -51.05 3.05 -11.13
N ASN A 746 -50.63 1.92 -10.56
CA ASN A 746 -49.47 1.12 -10.99
C ASN A 746 -49.88 -0.08 -11.89
N GLU A 747 -50.96 0.06 -12.66
CA GLU A 747 -51.41 -0.84 -13.71
C GLU A 747 -51.88 -2.23 -13.23
N ASN A 748 -52.16 -2.44 -11.94
CA ASN A 748 -52.73 -3.69 -11.48
C ASN A 748 -54.18 -3.88 -11.97
N ILE A 749 -54.41 -4.87 -12.83
CA ILE A 749 -55.68 -5.18 -13.47
C ILE A 749 -56.79 -5.53 -12.45
N GLY A 750 -56.41 -6.35 -11.45
CA GLY A 750 -57.34 -6.75 -10.37
C GLY A 750 -57.81 -5.58 -9.54
N ALA A 751 -56.86 -4.68 -9.20
CA ALA A 751 -57.15 -3.46 -8.45
C ALA A 751 -58.02 -2.51 -9.26
N ALA A 752 -57.75 -2.33 -10.58
CA ALA A 752 -58.57 -1.50 -11.48
C ALA A 752 -60.02 -2.00 -11.52
N TYR A 753 -60.27 -3.31 -11.55
CA TYR A 753 -61.61 -3.87 -11.43
C TYR A 753 -62.28 -3.50 -10.11
N TYR A 754 -61.60 -3.73 -8.96
CA TYR A 754 -62.19 -3.41 -7.65
C TYR A 754 -62.42 -1.92 -7.46
N LEU A 755 -61.47 -1.09 -7.89
CA LEU A 755 -61.60 0.37 -7.87
C LEU A 755 -62.81 0.85 -8.65
N GLY A 756 -62.96 0.36 -9.90
CA GLY A 756 -64.11 0.67 -10.74
C GLY A 756 -65.41 0.18 -10.11
N LYS A 757 -65.43 -1.04 -9.53
CA LYS A 757 -66.61 -1.56 -8.79
C LYS A 757 -66.95 -0.69 -7.60
N MET A 758 -65.95 -0.30 -6.80
CA MET A 758 -66.20 0.53 -5.59
C MET A 758 -66.71 1.90 -5.94
N GLN A 759 -66.21 2.55 -6.99
CA GLN A 759 -66.75 3.83 -7.50
C GLN A 759 -68.14 3.67 -8.07
N MET A 760 -68.43 2.59 -8.77
CA MET A 760 -69.75 2.32 -9.32
C MET A 760 -70.86 2.30 -8.25
N TYR A 761 -70.56 1.62 -7.12
CA TYR A 761 -71.56 1.34 -6.07
C TYR A 761 -71.38 2.17 -4.80
N GLY A 762 -70.35 3.04 -4.74
CA GLY A 762 -70.08 3.88 -3.57
C GLY A 762 -69.57 3.11 -2.35
N GLU A 763 -68.78 2.05 -2.58
CA GLU A 763 -68.18 1.23 -1.51
C GLU A 763 -66.91 1.94 -1.00
N GLY A 764 -66.99 2.62 0.16
CA GLY A 764 -65.82 3.31 0.77
C GLY A 764 -65.47 4.65 0.15
N CYS A 765 -66.18 5.11 -0.88
CA CYS A 765 -65.98 6.38 -1.57
C CYS A 765 -67.33 6.98 -1.98
N THR A 766 -67.40 8.23 -2.41
CA THR A 766 -68.58 8.77 -3.08
C THR A 766 -68.74 8.08 -4.43
N PRO A 767 -69.99 7.64 -4.79
CA PRO A 767 -70.22 7.04 -6.11
C PRO A 767 -69.78 7.98 -7.25
N ASP A 768 -69.07 7.47 -8.21
CA ASP A 768 -68.67 8.12 -9.44
C ASP A 768 -68.74 7.10 -10.59
N PRO A 769 -69.90 6.85 -11.19
CA PRO A 769 -70.11 5.85 -12.21
C PRO A 769 -69.34 6.17 -13.50
N GLU A 770 -69.10 7.44 -13.85
CA GLU A 770 -68.34 7.82 -15.04
C GLU A 770 -66.86 7.46 -14.90
N ALA A 771 -66.21 7.78 -13.73
CA ALA A 771 -64.88 7.36 -13.43
C ALA A 771 -64.77 5.83 -13.28
N ALA A 772 -65.78 5.18 -12.70
CA ALA A 772 -65.86 3.74 -12.58
C ALA A 772 -65.74 3.00 -13.91
N VAL A 773 -66.50 3.48 -14.94
CA VAL A 773 -66.47 2.91 -16.28
C VAL A 773 -65.04 2.99 -16.91
N GLN A 774 -64.28 4.06 -16.65
CA GLN A 774 -62.92 4.20 -17.17
C GLN A 774 -61.99 3.12 -16.57
N TRP A 775 -62.07 2.85 -15.27
CA TRP A 775 -61.30 1.81 -14.63
C TRP A 775 -61.74 0.41 -15.06
N LEU A 776 -63.04 0.15 -15.14
CA LEU A 776 -63.60 -1.10 -15.63
C LEU A 776 -63.20 -1.36 -17.08
N LEU A 777 -63.13 -0.33 -17.93
CA LEU A 777 -62.67 -0.45 -19.31
C LEU A 777 -61.21 -0.88 -19.39
N LYS A 778 -60.31 -0.23 -18.61
CA LYS A 778 -58.91 -0.62 -18.52
C LYS A 778 -58.72 -2.10 -18.14
N ALA A 779 -59.49 -2.57 -17.16
CA ALA A 779 -59.44 -3.95 -16.73
C ALA A 779 -60.06 -4.91 -17.77
N ALA A 780 -61.16 -4.53 -18.42
CA ALA A 780 -61.88 -5.31 -19.42
C ALA A 780 -61.06 -5.51 -20.71
N GLU A 781 -60.32 -4.50 -21.16
CA GLU A 781 -59.41 -4.54 -22.29
C GLU A 781 -58.25 -5.54 -22.07
N LYS A 782 -57.89 -5.79 -20.81
CA LYS A 782 -56.93 -6.82 -20.39
C LYS A 782 -57.58 -8.17 -20.06
N ASN A 783 -58.79 -8.41 -20.63
CA ASN A 783 -59.58 -9.64 -20.50
C ASN A 783 -60.02 -10.03 -19.08
N ASN A 784 -60.14 -9.06 -18.17
CA ASN A 784 -60.74 -9.31 -16.86
C ASN A 784 -62.28 -9.57 -17.04
N ASP A 785 -62.66 -10.82 -16.88
CA ASP A 785 -64.03 -11.29 -17.09
C ASP A 785 -65.05 -10.59 -16.18
N LYS A 786 -64.68 -10.27 -14.95
CA LYS A 786 -65.55 -9.55 -13.99
C LYS A 786 -65.75 -8.13 -14.39
N ALA A 787 -64.70 -7.44 -14.86
CA ALA A 787 -64.79 -6.07 -15.33
C ALA A 787 -65.65 -5.97 -16.65
N GLN A 788 -65.47 -6.92 -17.56
CA GLN A 788 -66.28 -7.05 -18.78
C GLN A 788 -67.76 -7.24 -18.44
N PHE A 789 -68.06 -8.07 -17.42
CA PHE A 789 -69.46 -8.28 -16.96
C PHE A 789 -70.05 -7.00 -16.36
N GLU A 790 -69.31 -6.29 -15.50
CA GLU A 790 -69.79 -5.02 -14.94
C GLU A 790 -69.97 -3.89 -16.00
N LEU A 791 -69.13 -3.87 -17.03
CA LEU A 791 -69.32 -2.99 -18.16
C LEU A 791 -70.60 -3.32 -18.95
N GLY A 792 -70.86 -4.61 -19.18
CA GLY A 792 -72.12 -5.05 -19.75
C GLY A 792 -73.30 -4.54 -18.95
N ASN A 793 -73.28 -4.62 -17.62
CA ASN A 793 -74.29 -4.08 -16.74
C ASN A 793 -74.39 -2.57 -16.81
N ALA A 794 -73.24 -1.86 -16.89
CA ALA A 794 -73.19 -0.39 -16.99
C ALA A 794 -73.90 0.11 -18.26
N TYR A 795 -73.61 -0.50 -19.43
CA TYR A 795 -74.25 -0.19 -20.68
C TYR A 795 -75.75 -0.60 -20.74
N LEU A 796 -76.11 -1.71 -20.09
CA LEU A 796 -77.51 -2.16 -20.04
C LEU A 796 -78.40 -1.22 -19.22
N THR A 797 -77.81 -0.60 -18.18
CA THR A 797 -78.57 0.26 -17.24
C THR A 797 -78.35 1.74 -17.41
N GLY A 798 -77.45 2.17 -18.32
CA GLY A 798 -77.06 3.55 -18.49
C GLY A 798 -76.31 4.15 -17.30
N ASN A 799 -75.65 3.32 -16.46
CA ASN A 799 -74.97 3.81 -15.28
C ASN A 799 -73.51 4.19 -15.56
N GLY A 800 -73.20 5.49 -15.66
CA GLY A 800 -71.92 6.05 -15.99
C GLY A 800 -71.59 6.07 -17.48
N VAL A 801 -72.53 5.56 -18.32
CA VAL A 801 -72.47 5.58 -19.76
C VAL A 801 -73.90 5.73 -20.35
N GLU A 802 -74.01 6.07 -21.63
CA GLU A 802 -75.33 6.06 -22.33
C GLU A 802 -75.79 4.60 -22.47
N GLU A 803 -77.09 4.36 -22.16
CA GLU A 803 -77.72 3.03 -22.27
C GLU A 803 -77.62 2.52 -23.73
N ASN A 804 -77.09 1.29 -23.90
CA ASN A 804 -76.91 0.66 -25.18
C ASN A 804 -76.84 -0.92 -25.04
N ASP A 805 -77.99 -1.52 -25.41
CA ASP A 805 -78.21 -2.96 -25.36
C ASP A 805 -77.19 -3.74 -26.23
N ASP A 806 -76.83 -3.22 -27.40
CA ASP A 806 -75.95 -3.90 -28.33
C ASP A 806 -74.54 -3.94 -27.74
N ILE A 807 -74.01 -2.83 -27.24
CA ILE A 807 -72.70 -2.74 -26.58
C ILE A 807 -72.69 -3.58 -25.26
N ALA A 808 -73.80 -3.57 -24.51
CA ALA A 808 -73.94 -4.38 -23.33
C ALA A 808 -73.77 -5.89 -23.66
N MET A 809 -74.46 -6.32 -24.73
CA MET A 809 -74.37 -7.73 -25.18
C MET A 809 -72.96 -8.11 -25.67
N GLU A 810 -72.25 -7.23 -26.37
CA GLU A 810 -70.85 -7.43 -26.77
C GLU A 810 -69.96 -7.67 -25.57
N TRP A 811 -70.07 -6.88 -24.51
CA TRP A 811 -69.31 -7.04 -23.28
C TRP A 811 -69.71 -8.31 -22.51
N PHE A 812 -71.00 -8.72 -22.47
CA PHE A 812 -71.38 -9.98 -21.90
C PHE A 812 -70.87 -11.15 -22.69
N GLU A 813 -70.81 -11.09 -24.02
CA GLU A 813 -70.23 -12.13 -24.85
C GLU A 813 -68.74 -12.27 -24.58
N LYS A 814 -67.92 -11.19 -24.50
CA LYS A 814 -66.52 -11.21 -24.12
C LYS A 814 -66.33 -11.79 -22.73
N ALA A 815 -67.12 -11.35 -21.72
CA ALA A 815 -67.09 -11.91 -20.40
C ALA A 815 -67.36 -13.42 -20.35
N ALA A 816 -68.31 -13.89 -21.17
CA ALA A 816 -68.65 -15.33 -21.28
C ALA A 816 -67.52 -16.10 -21.94
N GLU A 817 -66.83 -15.55 -22.97
CA GLU A 817 -65.65 -16.16 -23.59
C GLU A 817 -64.50 -16.31 -22.61
N ASN A 818 -64.34 -15.32 -21.72
CA ASN A 818 -63.36 -15.35 -20.63
C ASN A 818 -63.81 -16.13 -19.39
N GLY A 819 -64.96 -16.81 -19.43
CA GLY A 819 -65.36 -17.73 -18.42
C GLY A 819 -66.26 -17.20 -17.31
N ASN A 820 -66.78 -15.97 -17.43
CA ASN A 820 -67.70 -15.40 -16.41
C ASN A 820 -69.04 -16.17 -16.35
N GLU A 821 -69.30 -16.81 -15.21
CA GLU A 821 -70.46 -17.66 -15.06
C GLU A 821 -71.81 -16.93 -15.19
N LYS A 822 -71.89 -15.66 -14.82
CA LYS A 822 -73.11 -14.86 -14.93
C LYS A 822 -73.34 -14.48 -16.37
N ALA A 823 -72.28 -14.10 -17.11
CA ALA A 823 -72.36 -13.78 -18.50
C ALA A 823 -72.76 -15.02 -19.38
N LEU A 824 -72.22 -16.24 -19.05
CA LEU A 824 -72.61 -17.50 -19.71
C LEU A 824 -74.13 -17.76 -19.59
N LYS A 825 -74.74 -17.40 -18.48
CA LYS A 825 -76.22 -17.56 -18.29
C LYS A 825 -76.97 -16.54 -19.09
N ILE A 826 -76.50 -15.31 -19.28
CA ILE A 826 -77.17 -14.27 -20.04
C ILE A 826 -77.08 -14.59 -21.54
N THR A 827 -75.90 -14.94 -22.02
CA THR A 827 -75.66 -15.18 -23.46
C THR A 827 -76.14 -16.56 -23.96
N GLY A 828 -76.58 -17.44 -23.04
CA GLY A 828 -77.02 -18.80 -23.35
C GLY A 828 -75.87 -19.75 -23.78
N ARG A 829 -74.59 -19.36 -23.65
CA ARG A 829 -73.40 -20.16 -23.96
C ARG A 829 -73.16 -21.19 -22.84
N ARG A 830 -72.76 -22.43 -23.15
CA ARG A 830 -72.29 -23.45 -22.20
C ARG A 830 -70.78 -23.29 -22.06
N ARG A 831 -70.26 -23.46 -20.83
CA ARG A 831 -68.82 -23.58 -20.59
C ARG A 831 -68.24 -24.65 -21.54
N LYS A 832 -67.25 -24.29 -22.38
CA LYS A 832 -66.49 -25.24 -23.22
C LYS A 832 -65.62 -26.13 -22.38
#